data_3632a216d631e2c571c99e9bc2843bb5
#
_entry.id   3632a216d631e2c571c99e9bc2843bb5
#
_cell.length_a   1.000
_cell.length_b   1.000
_cell.length_c   1.000
_cell.angle_alpha   90.00
_cell.angle_beta   90.00
_cell.angle_gamma   90.00
#
_symmetry.space_group_name_H-M   'P 1'
#
loop_
_entity.id
_entity.type
_entity.pdbx_description
1 polymer ?
#
loop_
_entity_poly.entity_id
_entity_poly.type
_entity_poly.pdbx_seq_one_letter_code
_entity_poly.pdbx_strand_id
1 'polypeptide(L)'
;MAKFRVRVSTGAAFGAGTWDKVTVSLVGTKGESPPLPLDHFGKEFSAGAEEDFEVTLPQDVGQVLLLRVHKAPLALPCPLGPLAPDAWFCRWLQLRPPTDAPLLFPCYQWLEGAGSLVLWKGAAKVPGEDDHPILQQQRREELQARQHKYRWKTYIPGWPHCLDEKTVKDLDLNIKYSTVKNTNLYLEGSSAFAELRIKGLLDRKGPWRSLKEMKRIFNFQKTPAAEYVFEHWQEDAFFASQFLNGLNPVLIRRCRRLPENFPVTDAMVAPVLGPGTSLQAELERGSLFLVDHGILSGIQTNVINGRPQFSAAPMTLLYQRPGCGPLLPLAIQLSQTPGPNSPIFLPTDDKWDWLLAQTWVRNAEFSVHEAITHLLHEHLLPEVFTLATLRQLPPCHPLFKLLIPHTRFTLHINTLARELLIAPGQVVDRSTGLGIGGFSELIQRNMEQLDYSVLCLPKDIQTRGVADIPGYYYRDDGMQIWGAVERFVSEIIHIYYPSDVSVRDDRELQAWVREIFSEGFLGWDSTGIPSSLETRDALVCYVTMVIFNCSAKHSAVSAGQFDSCAWMPNLPPTMQLPPPTSKGQAKPEGFIATLPPVNATCDIVIALWLLSKEPGDRRPLGTYPDEHFTEEAPRRSIAAFQSRLAQISRNIRERNRGLALPYSYLDPPLIENSVSI
;
A
#
# COMPACT_ATOMS: atom_id res chain seq x y z
N MET A 1 41.02 22.73 26.04
CA MET A 1 40.54 21.85 24.97
C MET A 1 39.70 20.74 25.59
N ALA A 2 38.43 20.66 25.25
CA ALA A 2 37.56 19.63 25.78
C ALA A 2 37.66 18.34 24.96
N LYS A 3 37.81 17.17 25.60
CA LYS A 3 37.81 15.85 24.95
C LYS A 3 36.40 15.29 24.94
N PHE A 4 35.93 14.83 23.78
CA PHE A 4 34.66 14.14 23.61
C PHE A 4 34.89 12.74 23.07
N ARG A 5 34.00 11.82 23.44
CA ARG A 5 33.96 10.50 22.81
C ARG A 5 32.76 10.47 21.85
N VAL A 6 33.01 10.12 20.59
CA VAL A 6 32.01 9.93 19.56
C VAL A 6 31.89 8.45 19.29
N ARG A 7 30.76 7.85 19.57
CA ARG A 7 30.43 6.47 19.17
C ARG A 7 29.59 6.49 17.91
N VAL A 8 29.98 5.71 16.92
CA VAL A 8 29.32 5.65 15.61
C VAL A 8 28.81 4.23 15.38
N SER A 9 27.56 4.10 14.95
CA SER A 9 26.97 2.82 14.55
C SER A 9 26.73 2.78 13.04
N THR A 10 27.33 1.80 12.38
CA THR A 10 27.17 1.51 10.95
C THR A 10 26.09 0.44 10.76
N GLY A 11 25.29 0.53 9.69
CA GLY A 11 24.28 -0.47 9.34
C GLY A 11 24.85 -1.86 9.11
N ALA A 12 24.04 -2.89 9.39
CA ALA A 12 24.49 -4.28 9.26
C ALA A 12 24.24 -4.87 7.85
N ALA A 13 23.51 -4.16 6.97
CA ALA A 13 23.23 -4.65 5.62
C ALA A 13 24.51 -4.80 4.80
N PHE A 14 24.48 -5.71 3.81
CA PHE A 14 25.57 -5.85 2.87
C PHE A 14 25.84 -4.53 2.14
N GLY A 15 27.13 -4.09 2.14
CA GLY A 15 27.53 -2.82 1.54
C GLY A 15 27.24 -1.57 2.39
N ALA A 16 26.82 -1.73 3.66
CA ALA A 16 26.53 -0.58 4.53
C ALA A 16 27.77 0.09 5.12
N GLY A 17 28.94 -0.53 5.05
CA GLY A 17 30.23 0.04 5.49
C GLY A 17 30.82 0.99 4.47
N THR A 18 31.88 1.75 4.87
CA THR A 18 32.63 2.65 3.98
C THR A 18 34.14 2.54 4.20
N TRP A 19 34.89 2.84 3.15
CA TRP A 19 36.32 3.05 3.19
C TRP A 19 36.71 4.54 3.10
N ASP A 20 35.72 5.39 2.88
CA ASP A 20 35.92 6.83 2.74
C ASP A 20 36.19 7.48 4.09
N LYS A 21 36.82 8.64 4.04
CA LYS A 21 37.09 9.44 5.26
C LYS A 21 35.81 10.04 5.80
N VAL A 22 35.56 9.79 7.09
CA VAL A 22 34.43 10.39 7.81
C VAL A 22 34.97 11.39 8.83
N THR A 23 34.36 12.57 8.86
CA THR A 23 34.64 13.62 9.87
C THR A 23 33.34 14.11 10.49
N VAL A 24 33.42 14.66 11.69
CA VAL A 24 32.27 15.23 12.40
C VAL A 24 32.56 16.66 12.84
N SER A 25 31.60 17.58 12.63
CA SER A 25 31.61 18.91 13.23
C SER A 25 30.50 18.99 14.29
N LEU A 26 30.80 19.64 15.41
CA LEU A 26 29.85 19.92 16.47
C LEU A 26 29.31 21.35 16.26
N VAL A 27 28.00 21.48 16.07
CA VAL A 27 27.32 22.76 15.97
C VAL A 27 26.70 23.08 17.32
N GLY A 28 27.13 24.13 17.94
CA GLY A 28 26.69 24.54 19.25
C GLY A 28 26.22 25.99 19.33
N THR A 29 25.81 26.43 20.52
CA THR A 29 25.25 27.79 20.77
C THR A 29 26.25 28.93 20.54
N LYS A 30 27.55 28.62 20.52
CA LYS A 30 28.63 29.62 20.29
C LYS A 30 29.29 29.50 18.91
N GLY A 31 28.85 28.56 18.09
CA GLY A 31 29.38 28.36 16.73
C GLY A 31 29.61 26.86 16.37
N GLU A 32 30.25 26.62 15.24
CA GLU A 32 30.58 25.30 14.72
C GLU A 32 32.07 24.99 14.85
N SER A 33 32.41 23.77 15.24
CA SER A 33 33.80 23.30 15.26
C SER A 33 34.31 23.03 13.82
N PRO A 34 35.63 23.08 13.60
CA PRO A 34 36.18 22.52 12.39
C PRO A 34 35.84 21.03 12.28
N PRO A 35 35.91 20.43 11.05
CA PRO A 35 35.73 18.99 10.88
C PRO A 35 36.80 18.20 11.65
N LEU A 36 36.33 17.33 12.56
CA LEU A 36 37.17 16.47 13.39
C LEU A 36 37.21 15.08 12.79
N PRO A 37 38.39 14.52 12.49
CA PRO A 37 38.49 13.20 11.90
C PRO A 37 38.02 12.12 12.88
N LEU A 38 37.25 11.16 12.36
CA LEU A 38 36.94 9.91 13.02
C LEU A 38 37.88 8.86 12.44
N ASP A 39 39.07 8.70 13.01
CA ASP A 39 40.16 7.96 12.44
C ASP A 39 40.83 7.10 13.51
N HIS A 40 41.09 5.83 13.18
CA HIS A 40 41.92 4.87 13.91
C HIS A 40 42.89 4.18 12.96
N PHE A 41 43.87 3.48 13.49
CA PHE A 41 44.68 2.57 12.69
C PHE A 41 43.90 1.29 12.41
N GLY A 42 43.35 1.15 11.17
CA GLY A 42 42.69 -0.07 10.74
C GLY A 42 41.49 0.17 9.80
N LYS A 43 40.68 -0.87 9.66
CA LYS A 43 39.44 -0.81 8.86
C LYS A 43 38.32 -0.27 9.72
N GLU A 44 37.86 0.91 9.41
CA GLU A 44 36.79 1.64 10.10
C GLU A 44 35.46 1.47 9.37
N PHE A 45 34.36 1.79 10.07
CA PHE A 45 32.99 1.81 9.52
C PHE A 45 32.59 0.52 8.78
N SER A 46 33.05 -0.65 9.27
CA SER A 46 32.60 -1.93 8.73
C SER A 46 31.09 -2.14 8.96
N ALA A 47 30.42 -2.87 8.04
CA ALA A 47 29.02 -3.20 8.20
C ALA A 47 28.73 -3.86 9.55
N GLY A 48 27.77 -3.31 10.30
CA GLY A 48 27.37 -3.78 11.64
C GLY A 48 28.27 -3.33 12.78
N ALA A 49 29.35 -2.57 12.52
CA ALA A 49 30.26 -2.11 13.55
C ALA A 49 29.68 -0.98 14.40
N GLU A 50 30.09 -0.96 15.67
CA GLU A 50 29.97 0.19 16.57
C GLU A 50 31.36 0.54 17.08
N GLU A 51 31.79 1.77 16.82
CA GLU A 51 33.17 2.22 17.04
C GLU A 51 33.21 3.51 17.84
N ASP A 52 34.19 3.60 18.76
CA ASP A 52 34.39 4.76 19.65
C ASP A 52 35.61 5.57 19.18
N PHE A 53 35.44 6.88 18.99
CA PHE A 53 36.48 7.82 18.58
C PHE A 53 36.67 8.89 19.65
N GLU A 54 37.92 9.26 19.94
CA GLU A 54 38.22 10.42 20.80
C GLU A 54 38.49 11.63 19.92
N VAL A 55 37.73 12.70 20.11
CA VAL A 55 37.89 13.96 19.39
C VAL A 55 38.20 15.08 20.39
N THR A 56 39.09 15.99 20.03
CA THR A 56 39.47 17.12 20.84
C THR A 56 38.99 18.41 20.18
N LEU A 57 38.13 19.16 20.87
CA LEU A 57 37.65 20.44 20.39
C LEU A 57 38.70 21.53 20.60
N PRO A 58 39.13 22.23 19.53
CA PRO A 58 40.09 23.32 19.65
C PRO A 58 39.49 24.57 20.30
N GLN A 59 38.17 24.74 20.23
CA GLN A 59 37.43 25.88 20.75
C GLN A 59 36.14 25.43 21.44
N ASP A 60 35.63 26.25 22.37
CA ASP A 60 34.34 26.02 23.01
C ASP A 60 33.20 26.42 22.08
N VAL A 61 32.38 25.42 21.70
CA VAL A 61 31.17 25.61 20.86
C VAL A 61 29.91 25.88 21.69
N GLY A 62 30.03 25.89 23.03
CA GLY A 62 28.88 26.00 23.93
C GLY A 62 28.07 24.71 23.99
N GLN A 63 26.78 24.83 24.26
CA GLN A 63 25.88 23.67 24.25
C GLN A 63 25.71 23.10 22.83
N VAL A 64 26.01 21.81 22.63
CA VAL A 64 25.87 21.17 21.34
C VAL A 64 24.38 21.10 20.96
N LEU A 65 24.05 21.56 19.77
CA LEU A 65 22.69 21.56 19.18
C LEU A 65 22.51 20.49 18.14
N LEU A 66 23.48 20.35 17.20
CA LEU A 66 23.48 19.46 16.06
C LEU A 66 24.86 18.81 15.88
N LEU A 67 24.91 17.69 15.17
CA LEU A 67 26.14 17.18 14.60
C LEU A 67 26.05 17.27 13.06
N ARG A 68 27.21 17.61 12.45
CA ARG A 68 27.35 17.55 11.00
C ARG A 68 28.39 16.47 10.66
N VAL A 69 27.97 15.45 9.94
CA VAL A 69 28.82 14.35 9.48
C VAL A 69 29.20 14.60 8.03
N HIS A 70 30.49 14.52 7.72
CA HIS A 70 31.02 14.68 6.37
C HIS A 70 31.69 13.39 5.94
N LYS A 71 31.46 12.99 4.70
CA LYS A 71 32.12 11.86 4.04
C LYS A 71 32.85 12.38 2.82
N ALA A 72 34.13 12.02 2.68
CA ALA A 72 34.98 12.40 1.54
C ALA A 72 35.65 11.15 0.99
N PRO A 73 35.70 10.97 -0.35
CA PRO A 73 36.34 9.82 -0.98
C PRO A 73 37.81 9.67 -0.56
N LEU A 74 38.20 8.45 -0.26
CA LEU A 74 39.61 8.13 -0.07
C LEU A 74 40.31 8.23 -1.43
N ALA A 75 41.25 9.15 -1.55
CA ALA A 75 42.04 9.35 -2.78
C ALA A 75 43.04 8.21 -2.99
N LEU A 76 42.53 7.04 -3.37
CA LEU A 76 43.37 5.93 -3.86
C LEU A 76 43.38 5.94 -5.38
N PRO A 77 44.54 5.95 -6.04
CA PRO A 77 44.62 5.78 -7.47
C PRO A 77 44.15 4.35 -7.83
N CYS A 78 42.95 4.22 -8.36
CA CYS A 78 42.43 2.95 -8.85
C CYS A 78 42.86 2.76 -10.32
N PRO A 79 43.71 1.77 -10.66
CA PRO A 79 44.13 1.54 -12.04
C PRO A 79 43.02 0.98 -12.95
N LEU A 80 41.84 0.65 -12.41
CA LEU A 80 40.72 0.04 -13.13
C LEU A 80 39.57 1.01 -13.45
N GLY A 81 39.76 2.31 -13.27
CA GLY A 81 38.72 3.35 -13.48
C GLY A 81 37.90 3.66 -12.21
N PRO A 82 36.96 4.63 -12.28
CA PRO A 82 36.17 5.00 -11.13
C PRO A 82 35.27 3.83 -10.71
N LEU A 83 35.53 3.31 -9.51
CA LEU A 83 34.60 2.41 -8.82
C LEU A 83 33.26 3.13 -8.61
N ALA A 84 32.15 2.36 -8.51
CA ALA A 84 30.88 2.93 -8.10
C ALA A 84 31.06 3.76 -6.82
N PRO A 85 30.34 4.89 -6.67
CA PRO A 85 30.45 5.72 -5.47
C PRO A 85 30.26 4.85 -4.23
N ASP A 86 31.20 4.96 -3.27
CA ASP A 86 31.09 4.28 -2.00
C ASP A 86 29.91 4.85 -1.21
N ALA A 87 29.06 4.00 -0.63
CA ALA A 87 27.89 4.38 0.13
C ALA A 87 27.99 3.85 1.55
N TRP A 88 27.69 4.70 2.52
CA TRP A 88 27.72 4.37 3.93
C TRP A 88 26.33 4.52 4.55
N PHE A 89 25.83 3.49 5.25
CA PHE A 89 24.61 3.59 6.03
C PHE A 89 24.93 3.93 7.48
N CYS A 90 24.75 5.18 7.84
CA CYS A 90 24.89 5.67 9.20
C CYS A 90 23.61 5.40 9.98
N ARG A 91 23.67 4.60 11.08
CA ARG A 91 22.51 4.36 11.94
C ARG A 91 22.30 5.49 12.94
N TRP A 92 23.31 5.78 13.73
CA TRP A 92 23.30 6.85 14.73
C TRP A 92 24.72 7.21 15.19
N LEU A 93 24.85 8.40 15.75
CA LEU A 93 26.00 8.83 16.51
C LEU A 93 25.63 9.11 17.97
N GLN A 94 26.49 8.77 18.91
CA GLN A 94 26.38 9.15 20.31
C GLN A 94 27.60 10.00 20.70
N LEU A 95 27.31 11.21 21.16
CA LEU A 95 28.34 12.10 21.69
C LEU A 95 28.35 12.03 23.22
N ARG A 96 29.50 11.74 23.80
CA ARG A 96 29.71 11.75 25.26
C ARG A 96 30.60 12.95 25.65
N PRO A 97 30.01 14.02 26.20
CA PRO A 97 30.75 15.10 26.78
C PRO A 97 31.55 14.64 28.03
N PRO A 98 32.58 15.38 28.46
CA PRO A 98 33.38 15.01 29.63
C PRO A 98 32.59 14.95 30.92
N THR A 99 31.58 15.80 31.09
CA THR A 99 30.84 16.04 32.34
C THR A 99 29.33 15.74 32.23
N ASP A 100 28.77 15.72 31.01
CA ASP A 100 27.33 15.66 30.81
C ASP A 100 26.88 14.26 30.37
N ALA A 101 25.56 14.04 30.40
CA ALA A 101 24.95 12.81 29.91
C ALA A 101 25.18 12.64 28.39
N PRO A 102 25.29 11.39 27.89
CA PRO A 102 25.44 11.10 26.47
C PRO A 102 24.28 11.67 25.63
N LEU A 103 24.60 12.30 24.52
CA LEU A 103 23.64 12.81 23.54
C LEU A 103 23.56 11.84 22.37
N LEU A 104 22.36 11.36 22.02
CA LEU A 104 22.12 10.48 20.89
C LEU A 104 21.59 11.28 19.69
N PHE A 105 22.13 10.97 18.51
CA PHE A 105 21.79 11.58 17.22
C PHE A 105 21.41 10.47 16.22
N PRO A 106 20.12 10.09 16.12
CA PRO A 106 19.65 9.14 15.12
C PRO A 106 19.89 9.65 13.70
N CYS A 107 20.26 8.77 12.79
CA CYS A 107 20.50 9.09 11.39
C CYS A 107 19.63 8.21 10.48
N TYR A 108 19.89 6.90 10.41
CA TYR A 108 19.22 5.90 9.60
C TYR A 108 19.13 6.29 8.13
N GLN A 109 20.25 6.77 7.58
CA GLN A 109 20.34 7.23 6.19
C GLN A 109 21.63 6.73 5.52
N TRP A 110 21.53 6.56 4.20
CA TRP A 110 22.66 6.37 3.32
C TRP A 110 23.31 7.70 2.97
N LEU A 111 24.61 7.72 2.99
CA LEU A 111 25.44 8.80 2.47
C LEU A 111 26.28 8.26 1.31
N GLU A 112 25.89 8.59 0.08
CA GLU A 112 26.52 8.15 -1.16
C GLU A 112 27.59 9.16 -1.62
N GLY A 113 28.77 8.67 -2.00
CA GLY A 113 29.85 9.51 -2.47
C GLY A 113 30.31 10.56 -1.46
N ALA A 114 30.78 11.73 -1.96
CA ALA A 114 31.10 12.88 -1.13
C ALA A 114 29.83 13.62 -0.69
N GLY A 115 29.74 13.97 0.58
CA GLY A 115 28.57 14.72 1.07
C GLY A 115 28.57 14.96 2.56
N SER A 116 27.49 15.55 3.04
CA SER A 116 27.30 15.80 4.47
C SER A 116 25.84 15.55 4.89
N LEU A 117 25.68 15.10 6.13
CA LEU A 117 24.37 14.96 6.81
C LEU A 117 24.38 15.80 8.08
N VAL A 118 23.26 16.47 8.36
CA VAL A 118 23.06 17.14 9.64
C VAL A 118 22.18 16.23 10.50
N LEU A 119 22.65 15.95 11.70
CA LEU A 119 21.98 15.05 12.63
C LEU A 119 21.39 15.87 13.79
N TRP A 120 20.12 15.63 14.04
CA TRP A 120 19.36 16.20 15.13
C TRP A 120 19.52 15.38 16.40
N LYS A 121 19.43 16.04 17.57
CA LYS A 121 19.27 15.30 18.84
C LYS A 121 18.06 14.38 18.77
N GLY A 122 18.17 13.25 19.43
CA GLY A 122 17.15 12.20 19.34
C GLY A 122 15.76 12.54 19.85
N ALA A 123 15.62 13.52 20.76
CA ALA A 123 14.31 13.97 21.23
C ALA A 123 13.52 14.64 20.10
N ALA A 124 12.24 14.25 19.96
CA ALA A 124 11.37 14.87 18.98
C ALA A 124 10.92 16.26 19.44
N LYS A 125 10.76 17.18 18.49
CA LYS A 125 10.37 18.56 18.73
C LYS A 125 9.48 19.11 17.63
N VAL A 126 8.42 19.82 18.00
CA VAL A 126 7.64 20.65 17.09
C VAL A 126 8.35 21.99 16.85
N PRO A 127 8.03 22.73 15.76
CA PRO A 127 8.73 23.97 15.42
C PRO A 127 8.77 25.03 16.54
N GLY A 128 7.71 25.13 17.34
CA GLY A 128 7.59 26.07 18.43
C GLY A 128 8.52 25.80 19.63
N GLU A 129 9.13 24.62 19.71
CA GLU A 129 10.05 24.24 20.78
C GLU A 129 11.53 24.51 20.44
N ASP A 130 11.83 24.92 19.21
CA ASP A 130 13.19 25.25 18.77
C ASP A 130 13.46 26.75 18.88
N ASP A 131 13.83 27.20 20.08
CA ASP A 131 14.06 28.62 20.39
C ASP A 131 15.36 29.17 19.78
N HIS A 132 16.33 28.31 19.43
CA HIS A 132 17.63 28.77 18.96
C HIS A 132 17.61 29.04 17.44
N PRO A 133 18.11 30.23 16.98
CA PRO A 133 18.09 30.60 15.55
C PRO A 133 18.76 29.58 14.62
N ILE A 134 19.86 28.94 15.08
CA ILE A 134 20.54 27.86 14.30
C ILE A 134 19.60 26.72 14.01
N LEU A 135 18.81 26.25 14.99
CA LEU A 135 17.87 25.16 14.79
C LEU A 135 16.73 25.54 13.83
N GLN A 136 16.20 26.76 13.99
CA GLN A 136 15.16 27.28 13.10
C GLN A 136 15.67 27.42 11.65
N GLN A 137 16.91 27.88 11.48
CA GLN A 137 17.54 28.00 10.18
C GLN A 137 17.77 26.62 9.55
N GLN A 138 18.30 25.66 10.32
CA GLN A 138 18.53 24.29 9.86
C GLN A 138 17.25 23.60 9.43
N ARG A 139 16.12 23.78 10.15
CA ARG A 139 14.81 23.26 9.70
C ARG A 139 14.44 23.76 8.31
N ARG A 140 14.55 25.09 8.09
CA ARG A 140 14.23 25.69 6.78
C ARG A 140 15.11 25.17 5.66
N GLU A 141 16.41 25.14 5.88
CA GLU A 141 17.39 24.67 4.88
C GLU A 141 17.18 23.21 4.52
N GLU A 142 16.93 22.36 5.50
CA GLU A 142 16.68 20.94 5.28
C GLU A 142 15.39 20.69 4.50
N LEU A 143 14.30 21.37 4.85
CA LEU A 143 13.03 21.24 4.12
C LEU A 143 13.17 21.76 2.69
N GLN A 144 13.85 22.87 2.45
CA GLN A 144 14.13 23.38 1.11
C GLN A 144 14.95 22.40 0.27
N ALA A 145 16.00 21.81 0.85
CA ALA A 145 16.80 20.79 0.17
C ALA A 145 15.99 19.56 -0.19
N ARG A 146 15.11 19.08 0.70
CA ARG A 146 14.22 17.93 0.46
C ARG A 146 13.15 18.24 -0.59
N GLN A 147 12.56 19.43 -0.58
CA GLN A 147 11.62 19.88 -1.60
C GLN A 147 12.27 19.97 -2.98
N HIS A 148 13.53 20.37 -3.05
CA HIS A 148 14.28 20.36 -4.29
C HIS A 148 14.63 18.94 -4.76
N LYS A 149 14.94 18.04 -3.83
CA LYS A 149 15.30 16.64 -4.12
C LYS A 149 14.10 15.80 -4.53
N TYR A 150 12.99 15.89 -3.80
CA TYR A 150 11.77 15.11 -4.00
C TYR A 150 10.70 15.99 -4.65
N ARG A 151 10.84 16.23 -5.96
CA ARG A 151 9.92 17.08 -6.72
C ARG A 151 8.64 16.34 -7.10
N TRP A 152 7.54 17.09 -7.18
CA TRP A 152 6.28 16.61 -7.73
C TRP A 152 6.26 16.66 -9.25
N LYS A 153 5.53 15.72 -9.88
CA LYS A 153 5.10 15.81 -11.27
C LYS A 153 3.70 15.27 -11.46
N THR A 154 3.03 15.73 -12.49
CA THR A 154 1.82 15.12 -13.03
C THR A 154 2.22 13.96 -13.93
N TYR A 155 1.82 12.72 -13.58
CA TYR A 155 2.04 11.56 -14.44
C TYR A 155 0.95 11.47 -15.53
N ILE A 156 -0.32 11.45 -15.10
CA ILE A 156 -1.49 11.53 -15.97
C ILE A 156 -2.42 12.63 -15.40
N PRO A 157 -2.96 13.54 -16.21
CA PRO A 157 -3.91 14.54 -15.73
C PRO A 157 -5.11 13.89 -15.03
N GLY A 158 -5.53 14.46 -13.88
CA GLY A 158 -6.62 13.94 -13.08
C GLY A 158 -6.24 12.79 -12.11
N TRP A 159 -4.98 12.35 -12.12
CA TRP A 159 -4.42 11.45 -11.12
C TRP A 159 -3.71 12.23 -10.01
N PRO A 160 -3.56 11.64 -8.80
CA PRO A 160 -2.65 12.18 -7.79
C PRO A 160 -1.25 12.42 -8.37
N HIS A 161 -0.60 13.49 -7.96
CA HIS A 161 0.77 13.78 -8.37
C HIS A 161 1.74 12.76 -7.77
N CYS A 162 2.89 12.60 -8.38
CA CYS A 162 3.89 11.61 -8.01
C CYS A 162 5.31 12.19 -8.00
N LEU A 163 6.28 11.38 -7.60
CA LEU A 163 7.71 11.72 -7.64
C LEU A 163 8.17 11.97 -9.08
N ASP A 164 8.91 13.08 -9.28
CA ASP A 164 9.51 13.44 -10.58
C ASP A 164 10.81 12.64 -10.84
N GLU A 165 10.65 11.31 -10.96
CA GLU A 165 11.71 10.42 -11.40
C GLU A 165 11.19 9.51 -12.53
N LYS A 166 12.09 9.15 -13.45
CA LYS A 166 11.70 8.37 -14.64
C LYS A 166 11.83 6.88 -14.39
N THR A 167 12.90 6.45 -13.75
CA THR A 167 13.22 5.04 -13.53
C THR A 167 13.71 4.81 -12.10
N VAL A 168 13.66 3.57 -11.65
CA VAL A 168 14.17 3.19 -10.32
C VAL A 168 15.69 3.41 -10.19
N LYS A 169 16.42 3.57 -11.31
CA LYS A 169 17.86 3.87 -11.28
C LYS A 169 18.13 5.30 -10.81
N ASP A 170 17.20 6.22 -11.11
CA ASP A 170 17.34 7.64 -10.80
C ASP A 170 17.04 7.95 -9.33
N LEU A 171 16.39 7.01 -8.62
CA LEU A 171 16.05 7.17 -7.21
C LEU A 171 17.30 7.27 -6.32
N ASP A 172 17.20 8.01 -5.23
CA ASP A 172 18.24 8.06 -4.21
C ASP A 172 18.22 6.79 -3.32
N LEU A 173 19.36 6.42 -2.75
CA LEU A 173 19.50 5.18 -1.98
C LEU A 173 18.57 5.07 -0.79
N ASN A 174 18.15 6.20 -0.19
CA ASN A 174 17.27 6.21 0.99
C ASN A 174 15.84 5.77 0.69
N ILE A 175 15.44 5.80 -0.60
CA ILE A 175 14.11 5.38 -1.06
C ILE A 175 14.14 4.16 -1.97
N LYS A 176 15.35 3.65 -2.33
CA LYS A 176 15.51 2.43 -3.12
C LYS A 176 15.24 1.17 -2.30
N TYR A 177 14.87 0.10 -3.00
CA TYR A 177 14.86 -1.24 -2.43
C TYR A 177 16.22 -1.64 -1.89
N SER A 178 16.22 -2.43 -0.82
CA SER A 178 17.41 -3.13 -0.37
C SER A 178 17.93 -4.10 -1.44
N THR A 179 19.23 -4.41 -1.39
CA THR A 179 19.82 -5.42 -2.28
C THR A 179 19.11 -6.78 -2.15
N VAL A 180 18.72 -7.17 -0.92
CA VAL A 180 17.99 -8.41 -0.67
C VAL A 180 16.66 -8.42 -1.38
N LYS A 181 15.86 -7.34 -1.24
CA LYS A 181 14.55 -7.24 -1.89
C LYS A 181 14.64 -7.24 -3.41
N ASN A 182 15.58 -6.48 -3.98
CA ASN A 182 15.82 -6.46 -5.43
C ASN A 182 16.20 -7.84 -5.97
N THR A 183 17.12 -8.54 -5.28
CA THR A 183 17.57 -9.88 -5.69
C THR A 183 16.43 -10.88 -5.62
N ASN A 184 15.65 -10.89 -4.54
CA ASN A 184 14.52 -11.80 -4.38
C ASN A 184 13.47 -11.56 -5.46
N LEU A 185 13.08 -10.33 -5.72
CA LEU A 185 12.11 -9.97 -6.77
C LEU A 185 12.58 -10.46 -8.16
N TYR A 186 13.86 -10.26 -8.48
CA TYR A 186 14.44 -10.69 -9.74
C TYR A 186 14.45 -12.21 -9.89
N LEU A 187 14.85 -12.95 -8.84
CA LEU A 187 14.92 -14.41 -8.85
C LEU A 187 13.52 -15.03 -8.98
N GLU A 188 12.56 -14.55 -8.22
CA GLU A 188 11.17 -15.04 -8.28
C GLU A 188 10.55 -14.79 -9.66
N GLY A 189 10.73 -13.58 -10.21
CA GLY A 189 10.24 -13.24 -11.55
C GLY A 189 10.87 -14.09 -12.64
N SER A 190 12.18 -14.27 -12.59
CA SER A 190 12.91 -15.10 -13.55
C SER A 190 12.46 -16.58 -13.49
N SER A 191 12.21 -17.10 -12.29
CA SER A 191 11.74 -18.47 -12.08
C SER A 191 10.33 -18.69 -12.66
N ALA A 192 9.38 -17.79 -12.34
CA ALA A 192 8.02 -17.86 -12.86
C ALA A 192 7.98 -17.75 -14.40
N PHE A 193 8.75 -16.82 -14.95
CA PHE A 193 8.85 -16.63 -16.39
C PHE A 193 9.46 -17.87 -17.07
N ALA A 194 10.52 -18.45 -16.53
CA ALA A 194 11.16 -19.65 -17.07
C ALA A 194 10.23 -20.86 -17.07
N GLU A 195 9.44 -21.05 -15.99
CA GLU A 195 8.46 -22.15 -15.92
C GLU A 195 7.43 -22.05 -17.04
N LEU A 196 6.83 -20.88 -17.25
CA LEU A 196 5.80 -20.70 -18.28
C LEU A 196 6.38 -20.75 -19.70
N ARG A 197 7.62 -20.31 -19.89
CA ARG A 197 8.33 -20.43 -21.16
C ARG A 197 8.62 -21.88 -21.53
N ILE A 198 9.10 -22.69 -20.59
CA ILE A 198 9.33 -24.12 -20.78
C ILE A 198 8.03 -24.85 -21.17
N LYS A 199 6.90 -24.43 -20.59
CA LYS A 199 5.57 -24.96 -20.92
C LYS A 199 5.04 -24.49 -22.28
N GLY A 200 5.70 -23.55 -22.97
CA GLY A 200 5.27 -22.98 -24.25
C GLY A 200 3.99 -22.16 -24.17
N LEU A 201 3.71 -21.54 -23.00
CA LEU A 201 2.47 -20.80 -22.78
C LEU A 201 2.60 -19.31 -23.10
N LEU A 202 3.78 -18.71 -22.91
CA LEU A 202 3.99 -17.26 -23.03
C LEU A 202 3.68 -16.70 -24.43
N ASP A 203 4.00 -17.44 -25.48
CA ASP A 203 3.83 -16.99 -26.87
C ASP A 203 2.48 -17.39 -27.48
N ARG A 204 1.63 -18.10 -26.72
CA ARG A 204 0.38 -18.62 -27.21
C ARG A 204 -0.74 -17.58 -27.12
N LYS A 205 -1.06 -16.95 -28.25
CA LYS A 205 -2.07 -15.87 -28.37
C LYS A 205 -3.53 -16.36 -28.49
N GLY A 206 -3.75 -17.66 -28.60
CA GLY A 206 -5.08 -18.26 -28.74
C GLY A 206 -5.81 -18.51 -27.42
N PRO A 207 -7.07 -18.93 -27.49
CA PRO A 207 -7.85 -19.31 -26.31
C PRO A 207 -7.33 -20.61 -25.68
N TRP A 208 -7.75 -20.83 -24.44
CA TRP A 208 -7.57 -22.12 -23.76
C TRP A 208 -8.40 -23.20 -24.43
N ARG A 209 -7.92 -24.44 -24.39
CA ARG A 209 -8.66 -25.59 -24.95
C ARG A 209 -9.66 -26.16 -23.95
N SER A 210 -9.40 -26.03 -22.68
CA SER A 210 -10.26 -26.48 -21.58
C SER A 210 -9.88 -25.84 -20.26
N LEU A 211 -10.80 -25.85 -19.29
CA LEU A 211 -10.51 -25.46 -17.90
C LEU A 211 -9.39 -26.33 -17.30
N LYS A 212 -9.31 -27.61 -17.67
CA LYS A 212 -8.25 -28.51 -17.22
C LYS A 212 -6.86 -28.05 -17.68
N GLU A 213 -6.76 -27.45 -18.86
CA GLU A 213 -5.49 -26.91 -19.37
C GLU A 213 -5.02 -25.70 -18.55
N MET A 214 -5.94 -24.81 -18.13
CA MET A 214 -5.61 -23.64 -17.30
C MET A 214 -4.94 -24.03 -15.99
N LYS A 215 -5.31 -25.16 -15.39
CA LYS A 215 -4.72 -25.65 -14.13
C LYS A 215 -3.19 -25.85 -14.24
N ARG A 216 -2.64 -25.93 -15.46
CA ARG A 216 -1.21 -26.17 -15.71
C ARG A 216 -0.34 -24.92 -15.62
N ILE A 217 -0.90 -23.72 -15.39
CA ILE A 217 -0.11 -22.49 -15.39
C ILE A 217 1.05 -22.60 -14.39
N PHE A 218 0.75 -22.87 -13.11
CA PHE A 218 1.76 -23.08 -12.10
C PHE A 218 1.58 -24.44 -11.41
N ASN A 219 2.50 -25.38 -11.67
CA ASN A 219 2.47 -26.68 -11.02
C ASN A 219 3.22 -26.67 -9.66
N PHE A 220 4.23 -25.81 -9.51
CA PHE A 220 5.08 -25.75 -8.34
C PHE A 220 4.76 -24.58 -7.40
N GLN A 221 4.08 -23.56 -7.91
CA GLN A 221 3.75 -22.34 -7.18
C GLN A 221 2.27 -22.35 -6.81
N LYS A 222 1.92 -23.16 -5.81
CA LYS A 222 0.57 -23.28 -5.32
C LYS A 222 0.49 -22.80 -3.88
N THR A 223 -0.60 -22.08 -3.58
CA THR A 223 -0.97 -21.77 -2.21
C THR A 223 -2.22 -22.56 -1.82
N PRO A 224 -2.40 -22.90 -0.54
CA PRO A 224 -3.64 -23.56 -0.11
C PRO A 224 -4.89 -22.77 -0.46
N ALA A 225 -4.81 -21.42 -0.40
CA ALA A 225 -5.91 -20.54 -0.78
C ALA A 225 -6.23 -20.62 -2.28
N ALA A 226 -5.21 -20.61 -3.17
CA ALA A 226 -5.43 -20.76 -4.61
C ALA A 226 -6.02 -22.12 -4.96
N GLU A 227 -5.66 -23.19 -4.24
CA GLU A 227 -6.28 -24.51 -4.42
C GLU A 227 -7.74 -24.52 -3.97
N TYR A 228 -8.05 -23.89 -2.83
CA TYR A 228 -9.42 -23.72 -2.37
C TYR A 228 -10.27 -22.96 -3.40
N VAL A 229 -9.76 -21.84 -3.94
CA VAL A 229 -10.43 -21.06 -5.00
C VAL A 229 -10.72 -21.96 -6.22
N PHE A 230 -9.75 -22.74 -6.66
CA PHE A 230 -9.93 -23.66 -7.78
C PHE A 230 -11.04 -24.69 -7.55
N GLU A 231 -11.22 -25.17 -6.32
CA GLU A 231 -12.23 -26.18 -5.99
C GLU A 231 -13.62 -25.58 -5.82
N HIS A 232 -13.74 -24.34 -5.31
CA HIS A 232 -14.99 -23.73 -4.86
C HIS A 232 -15.51 -22.56 -5.73
N TRP A 233 -14.81 -22.14 -6.78
CA TRP A 233 -15.13 -20.93 -7.57
C TRP A 233 -16.52 -20.93 -8.22
N GLN A 234 -17.15 -22.10 -8.42
CA GLN A 234 -18.51 -22.24 -8.97
C GLN A 234 -19.62 -22.20 -7.91
N GLU A 235 -19.25 -22.15 -6.64
CA GLU A 235 -20.22 -22.15 -5.55
C GLU A 235 -20.74 -20.74 -5.26
N ASP A 236 -22.05 -20.59 -5.22
CA ASP A 236 -22.71 -19.30 -4.94
C ASP A 236 -22.28 -18.68 -3.62
N ALA A 237 -22.13 -19.50 -2.58
CA ALA A 237 -21.66 -19.02 -1.28
C ALA A 237 -20.21 -18.51 -1.34
N PHE A 238 -19.34 -19.16 -2.11
CA PHE A 238 -17.96 -18.71 -2.29
C PHE A 238 -17.92 -17.43 -3.13
N PHE A 239 -18.67 -17.39 -4.25
CA PHE A 239 -18.79 -16.17 -5.06
C PHE A 239 -19.18 -14.96 -4.21
N ALA A 240 -20.22 -15.08 -3.37
CA ALA A 240 -20.69 -13.99 -2.51
C ALA A 240 -19.68 -13.65 -1.39
N SER A 241 -19.02 -14.65 -0.81
CA SER A 241 -18.06 -14.44 0.29
C SER A 241 -16.86 -13.59 -0.13
N GLN A 242 -16.50 -13.59 -1.41
CA GLN A 242 -15.40 -12.80 -1.94
C GLN A 242 -15.66 -11.27 -1.88
N PHE A 243 -16.93 -10.82 -1.82
CA PHE A 243 -17.26 -9.41 -1.56
C PHE A 243 -17.02 -8.98 -0.11
N LEU A 244 -16.84 -9.95 0.79
CA LEU A 244 -16.53 -9.72 2.21
C LEU A 244 -15.04 -9.89 2.51
N ASN A 245 -14.42 -10.94 1.95
CA ASN A 245 -13.09 -11.40 2.34
C ASN A 245 -12.15 -11.64 1.14
N GLY A 246 -12.56 -11.25 -0.07
CA GLY A 246 -11.72 -11.27 -1.27
C GLY A 246 -10.87 -10.02 -1.39
N LEU A 247 -10.39 -9.74 -2.61
CA LEU A 247 -9.49 -8.63 -2.89
C LEU A 247 -10.13 -7.25 -2.80
N ASN A 248 -11.45 -7.16 -3.00
CA ASN A 248 -12.17 -5.89 -3.02
C ASN A 248 -13.35 -5.86 -2.02
N PRO A 249 -13.05 -5.93 -0.71
CA PRO A 249 -14.09 -6.03 0.31
C PRO A 249 -14.78 -4.70 0.64
N VAL A 250 -14.61 -3.69 -0.20
CA VAL A 250 -15.06 -2.31 0.08
C VAL A 250 -16.25 -1.85 -0.77
N LEU A 251 -16.75 -2.67 -1.71
CA LEU A 251 -17.86 -2.28 -2.59
C LEU A 251 -19.24 -2.65 -2.06
N ILE A 252 -19.39 -3.76 -1.34
CA ILE A 252 -20.66 -4.24 -0.84
C ILE A 252 -21.34 -3.21 0.09
N ARG A 253 -22.62 -2.92 -0.18
CA ARG A 253 -23.45 -1.97 0.59
C ARG A 253 -24.78 -2.59 0.95
N ARG A 254 -25.34 -2.20 2.09
CA ARG A 254 -26.71 -2.58 2.45
C ARG A 254 -27.71 -1.96 1.48
N CYS A 255 -28.57 -2.79 0.90
CA CYS A 255 -29.63 -2.37 0.00
C CYS A 255 -30.95 -2.25 0.78
N ARG A 256 -31.45 -1.03 0.94
CA ARG A 256 -32.77 -0.77 1.54
C ARG A 256 -33.84 -0.43 0.51
N ARG A 257 -33.43 -0.13 -0.70
CA ARG A 257 -34.27 0.15 -1.86
C ARG A 257 -33.49 -0.26 -3.10
N LEU A 258 -34.11 -1.01 -3.99
CA LEU A 258 -33.51 -1.34 -5.29
C LEU A 258 -33.35 -0.07 -6.14
N PRO A 259 -32.22 0.04 -6.87
CA PRO A 259 -32.08 1.08 -7.90
C PRO A 259 -33.18 0.93 -8.97
N GLU A 260 -33.67 2.06 -9.49
CA GLU A 260 -34.71 2.05 -10.54
C GLU A 260 -34.28 1.34 -11.83
N ASN A 261 -32.96 1.35 -12.10
CA ASN A 261 -32.36 0.67 -13.23
C ASN A 261 -32.05 -0.83 -12.96
N PHE A 262 -32.48 -1.38 -11.81
CA PHE A 262 -32.32 -2.79 -11.47
C PHE A 262 -33.68 -3.43 -11.12
N PRO A 263 -34.54 -3.72 -12.11
CA PRO A 263 -35.93 -4.10 -11.90
C PRO A 263 -36.12 -5.57 -11.48
N VAL A 264 -35.47 -5.98 -10.39
CA VAL A 264 -35.65 -7.30 -9.78
C VAL A 264 -37.04 -7.37 -9.16
N THR A 265 -37.79 -8.49 -9.39
CA THR A 265 -39.12 -8.71 -8.87
C THR A 265 -39.14 -9.83 -7.85
N ASP A 266 -40.20 -9.87 -7.01
CA ASP A 266 -40.44 -10.96 -6.05
C ASP A 266 -40.43 -12.34 -6.72
N ALA A 267 -41.11 -12.48 -7.85
CA ALA A 267 -41.17 -13.76 -8.57
C ALA A 267 -39.78 -14.29 -9.00
N MET A 268 -38.84 -13.40 -9.33
CA MET A 268 -37.49 -13.78 -9.71
C MET A 268 -36.70 -14.37 -8.54
N VAL A 269 -36.87 -13.85 -7.34
CA VAL A 269 -36.02 -14.19 -6.17
C VAL A 269 -36.71 -15.14 -5.18
N ALA A 270 -38.02 -15.34 -5.29
CA ALA A 270 -38.79 -16.22 -4.41
C ALA A 270 -38.20 -17.63 -4.26
N PRO A 271 -37.65 -18.29 -5.32
CA PRO A 271 -37.07 -19.63 -5.19
C PRO A 271 -35.85 -19.67 -4.24
N VAL A 272 -35.11 -18.57 -4.10
CA VAL A 272 -33.91 -18.48 -3.24
C VAL A 272 -34.27 -17.94 -1.85
N LEU A 273 -35.17 -16.97 -1.77
CA LEU A 273 -35.65 -16.43 -0.50
C LEU A 273 -36.42 -17.47 0.33
N GLY A 274 -37.15 -18.34 -0.36
CA GLY A 274 -37.99 -19.37 0.28
C GLY A 274 -39.38 -18.86 0.72
N PRO A 275 -40.23 -19.76 1.23
CA PRO A 275 -41.58 -19.42 1.63
C PRO A 275 -41.61 -18.57 2.90
N GLY A 276 -42.57 -17.68 3.02
CA GLY A 276 -42.83 -16.87 4.21
C GLY A 276 -42.11 -15.52 4.25
N THR A 277 -41.40 -15.14 3.17
CA THR A 277 -40.81 -13.82 3.03
C THR A 277 -40.97 -13.28 1.61
N SER A 278 -40.64 -12.02 1.41
CA SER A 278 -40.69 -11.35 0.10
C SER A 278 -39.50 -10.43 -0.07
N LEU A 279 -39.21 -10.01 -1.30
CA LEU A 279 -38.15 -9.05 -1.60
C LEU A 279 -38.32 -7.77 -0.76
N GLN A 280 -39.53 -7.25 -0.64
CA GLN A 280 -39.82 -6.07 0.15
C GLN A 280 -39.54 -6.31 1.65
N ALA A 281 -39.98 -7.43 2.19
CA ALA A 281 -39.73 -7.79 3.59
C ALA A 281 -38.23 -7.91 3.90
N GLU A 282 -37.42 -8.45 2.98
CA GLU A 282 -35.96 -8.57 3.15
C GLU A 282 -35.25 -7.22 2.99
N LEU A 283 -35.73 -6.31 2.11
CA LEU A 283 -35.24 -4.93 2.03
C LEU A 283 -35.47 -4.18 3.35
N GLU A 284 -36.67 -4.31 3.94
CA GLU A 284 -37.03 -3.68 5.22
C GLU A 284 -36.23 -4.26 6.39
N ARG A 285 -36.02 -5.58 6.40
CA ARG A 285 -35.19 -6.27 7.40
C ARG A 285 -33.74 -5.86 7.28
N GLY A 286 -33.27 -5.40 6.10
CA GLY A 286 -31.90 -5.03 5.82
C GLY A 286 -30.96 -6.22 5.60
N SER A 287 -31.48 -7.36 5.16
CA SER A 287 -30.75 -8.57 4.82
C SER A 287 -30.24 -8.62 3.36
N LEU A 288 -30.59 -7.60 2.57
CA LEU A 288 -30.16 -7.47 1.19
C LEU A 288 -29.00 -6.50 1.06
N PHE A 289 -28.08 -6.85 0.16
CA PHE A 289 -26.90 -6.05 -0.15
C PHE A 289 -26.73 -5.91 -1.65
N LEU A 290 -26.13 -4.80 -2.07
CA LEU A 290 -25.87 -4.48 -3.46
C LEU A 290 -24.36 -4.27 -3.67
N VAL A 291 -23.87 -4.82 -4.76
CA VAL A 291 -22.57 -4.46 -5.35
C VAL A 291 -22.85 -3.86 -6.72
N ASP A 292 -22.46 -2.63 -6.93
CA ASP A 292 -22.72 -1.86 -8.14
C ASP A 292 -21.41 -1.40 -8.78
N HIS A 293 -21.14 -1.89 -9.99
CA HIS A 293 -19.98 -1.52 -10.79
C HIS A 293 -20.32 -0.43 -11.83
N GLY A 294 -21.30 0.42 -11.55
CA GLY A 294 -21.77 1.48 -12.45
C GLY A 294 -20.68 2.41 -12.97
N ILE A 295 -19.60 2.57 -12.21
CA ILE A 295 -18.42 3.36 -12.62
C ILE A 295 -17.77 2.84 -13.92
N LEU A 296 -17.97 1.56 -14.29
CA LEU A 296 -17.48 0.96 -15.52
C LEU A 296 -18.38 1.21 -16.74
N SER A 297 -19.54 1.87 -16.56
CA SER A 297 -20.47 2.09 -17.67
C SER A 297 -19.85 2.94 -18.77
N GLY A 298 -19.81 2.41 -20.01
CA GLY A 298 -19.25 3.10 -21.16
C GLY A 298 -17.74 3.36 -21.09
N ILE A 299 -17.01 2.62 -20.23
CA ILE A 299 -15.56 2.74 -20.12
C ILE A 299 -14.84 2.32 -21.40
N GLN A 300 -13.74 2.97 -21.73
CA GLN A 300 -12.88 2.56 -22.83
C GLN A 300 -12.32 1.15 -22.60
N THR A 301 -12.36 0.31 -23.64
CA THR A 301 -11.80 -1.04 -23.60
C THR A 301 -10.58 -1.17 -24.49
N ASN A 302 -9.79 -2.20 -24.23
CA ASN A 302 -8.49 -2.47 -24.83
C ASN A 302 -8.60 -3.35 -26.10
N VAL A 303 -7.47 -3.49 -26.79
CA VAL A 303 -7.26 -4.45 -27.88
C VAL A 303 -6.06 -5.32 -27.51
N ILE A 304 -6.28 -6.64 -27.32
CA ILE A 304 -5.22 -7.60 -26.99
C ILE A 304 -5.04 -8.58 -28.15
N ASN A 305 -3.81 -8.78 -28.60
CA ASN A 305 -3.47 -9.65 -29.75
C ASN A 305 -4.28 -9.31 -31.05
N GLY A 306 -4.61 -8.03 -31.23
CA GLY A 306 -5.41 -7.56 -32.38
C GLY A 306 -6.92 -7.82 -32.26
N ARG A 307 -7.41 -8.23 -31.08
CA ARG A 307 -8.83 -8.50 -30.83
C ARG A 307 -9.37 -7.49 -29.81
N PRO A 308 -10.55 -6.88 -30.07
CA PRO A 308 -11.20 -6.02 -29.07
C PRO A 308 -11.54 -6.83 -27.83
N GLN A 309 -11.40 -6.17 -26.69
CA GLN A 309 -11.80 -6.70 -25.40
C GLN A 309 -13.09 -6.03 -24.93
N PHE A 310 -13.76 -6.62 -23.95
CA PHE A 310 -15.07 -6.17 -23.50
C PHE A 310 -15.08 -5.94 -21.99
N SER A 311 -15.94 -5.04 -21.55
CA SER A 311 -16.23 -4.75 -20.14
C SER A 311 -17.74 -4.69 -19.92
N ALA A 312 -18.17 -5.00 -18.72
CA ALA A 312 -19.55 -4.85 -18.25
C ALA A 312 -19.59 -3.93 -17.03
N ALA A 313 -20.76 -3.37 -16.76
CA ALA A 313 -21.02 -2.58 -15.56
C ALA A 313 -22.14 -3.24 -14.72
N PRO A 314 -21.84 -4.41 -14.09
CA PRO A 314 -22.88 -5.21 -13.45
C PRO A 314 -23.38 -4.60 -12.15
N MET A 315 -24.64 -4.92 -11.85
CA MET A 315 -25.26 -4.82 -10.52
C MET A 315 -25.54 -6.24 -10.00
N THR A 316 -25.13 -6.50 -8.75
CA THR A 316 -25.30 -7.81 -8.11
C THR A 316 -26.06 -7.63 -6.80
N LEU A 317 -27.24 -8.27 -6.69
CA LEU A 317 -28.02 -8.32 -5.46
C LEU A 317 -27.62 -9.57 -4.66
N LEU A 318 -27.30 -9.36 -3.38
CA LEU A 318 -26.88 -10.39 -2.44
C LEU A 318 -27.85 -10.50 -1.27
N TYR A 319 -27.99 -11.68 -0.71
CA TYR A 319 -28.87 -11.98 0.41
C TYR A 319 -28.14 -12.67 1.56
N GLN A 320 -28.19 -12.08 2.73
CA GLN A 320 -27.73 -12.69 3.96
C GLN A 320 -28.86 -13.52 4.58
N ARG A 321 -28.72 -14.85 4.53
CA ARG A 321 -29.69 -15.73 5.16
C ARG A 321 -29.77 -15.52 6.66
N PRO A 322 -30.97 -15.57 7.27
CA PRO A 322 -31.14 -15.51 8.72
C PRO A 322 -30.37 -16.62 9.46
N GLY A 323 -30.00 -16.37 10.72
CA GLY A 323 -29.34 -17.36 11.57
C GLY A 323 -27.88 -17.66 11.19
N CYS A 324 -27.12 -16.68 10.76
CA CYS A 324 -25.71 -16.81 10.37
C CYS A 324 -25.45 -17.74 9.17
N GLY A 325 -26.47 -17.93 8.33
CA GLY A 325 -26.30 -18.63 7.05
C GLY A 325 -25.34 -17.88 6.09
N PRO A 326 -24.90 -18.51 4.99
CA PRO A 326 -24.00 -17.85 4.03
C PRO A 326 -24.68 -16.68 3.33
N LEU A 327 -23.88 -15.68 2.94
CA LEU A 327 -24.27 -14.69 1.96
C LEU A 327 -24.40 -15.38 0.60
N LEU A 328 -25.48 -15.10 -0.15
CA LEU A 328 -25.77 -15.72 -1.45
C LEU A 328 -26.13 -14.67 -2.50
N PRO A 329 -25.79 -14.87 -3.79
CA PRO A 329 -26.26 -14.03 -4.86
C PRO A 329 -27.72 -14.34 -5.19
N LEU A 330 -28.53 -13.28 -5.42
CA LEU A 330 -29.95 -13.38 -5.80
C LEU A 330 -30.18 -13.06 -7.27
N ALA A 331 -29.50 -12.03 -7.79
CA ALA A 331 -29.73 -11.54 -9.14
C ALA A 331 -28.50 -10.78 -9.64
N ILE A 332 -28.21 -10.90 -10.92
CA ILE A 332 -27.13 -10.18 -11.61
C ILE A 332 -27.70 -9.55 -12.88
N GLN A 333 -27.48 -8.25 -13.08
CA GLN A 333 -27.70 -7.54 -14.34
C GLN A 333 -26.38 -6.99 -14.83
N LEU A 334 -25.99 -7.26 -16.08
CA LEU A 334 -24.64 -6.92 -16.61
C LEU A 334 -24.51 -5.51 -17.18
N SER A 335 -25.60 -4.75 -17.25
CA SER A 335 -25.65 -3.40 -17.78
C SER A 335 -26.38 -2.46 -16.84
N GLN A 336 -26.00 -1.20 -16.82
CA GLN A 336 -26.69 -0.13 -16.09
C GLN A 336 -28.02 0.29 -16.76
N THR A 337 -28.25 -0.14 -18.01
CA THR A 337 -29.47 0.16 -18.77
C THR A 337 -30.35 -1.08 -18.84
N PRO A 338 -31.48 -1.13 -18.10
CA PRO A 338 -32.40 -2.24 -18.18
C PRO A 338 -33.11 -2.29 -19.53
N GLY A 339 -33.49 -3.49 -19.99
CA GLY A 339 -34.21 -3.66 -21.26
C GLY A 339 -34.13 -5.10 -21.80
N PRO A 340 -34.70 -5.34 -22.98
CA PRO A 340 -34.75 -6.68 -23.57
C PRO A 340 -33.38 -7.34 -23.80
N ASN A 341 -32.34 -6.51 -24.03
CA ASN A 341 -30.96 -6.95 -24.24
C ASN A 341 -30.11 -6.93 -22.95
N SER A 342 -30.75 -6.71 -21.81
CA SER A 342 -30.09 -6.69 -20.49
C SER A 342 -30.87 -7.60 -19.51
N PRO A 343 -30.80 -8.93 -19.69
CA PRO A 343 -31.53 -9.84 -18.84
C PRO A 343 -30.97 -9.84 -17.42
N ILE A 344 -31.86 -10.07 -16.45
CA ILE A 344 -31.47 -10.32 -15.06
C ILE A 344 -31.22 -11.81 -14.90
N PHE A 345 -29.95 -12.18 -14.67
CA PHE A 345 -29.54 -13.56 -14.43
C PHE A 345 -29.85 -13.96 -12.99
N LEU A 346 -30.28 -15.19 -12.79
CA LEU A 346 -30.77 -15.76 -11.54
C LEU A 346 -30.08 -17.11 -11.24
N PRO A 347 -29.93 -17.51 -9.97
CA PRO A 347 -29.40 -18.83 -9.61
C PRO A 347 -30.22 -20.01 -10.15
N THR A 348 -31.45 -19.76 -10.58
CA THR A 348 -32.38 -20.75 -11.19
C THR A 348 -32.24 -20.88 -12.70
N ASP A 349 -31.42 -20.06 -13.33
CA ASP A 349 -31.13 -20.13 -14.77
C ASP A 349 -30.25 -21.35 -15.10
N ASP A 350 -30.01 -21.59 -16.40
CA ASP A 350 -29.05 -22.60 -16.83
C ASP A 350 -27.68 -22.36 -16.17
N LYS A 351 -27.03 -23.47 -15.80
CA LYS A 351 -25.74 -23.41 -15.08
C LYS A 351 -24.70 -22.55 -15.79
N TRP A 352 -24.63 -22.59 -17.12
CA TRP A 352 -23.62 -21.84 -17.86
C TRP A 352 -23.97 -20.36 -18.01
N ASP A 353 -25.27 -20.04 -18.14
CA ASP A 353 -25.71 -18.64 -18.12
C ASP A 353 -25.41 -17.99 -16.76
N TRP A 354 -25.72 -18.68 -15.66
CA TRP A 354 -25.46 -18.18 -14.32
C TRP A 354 -23.96 -18.04 -14.05
N LEU A 355 -23.17 -19.05 -14.38
CA LEU A 355 -21.72 -19.01 -14.19
C LEU A 355 -21.07 -17.92 -15.04
N LEU A 356 -21.52 -17.71 -16.28
CA LEU A 356 -21.02 -16.66 -17.15
C LEU A 356 -21.36 -15.27 -16.57
N ALA A 357 -22.57 -15.07 -16.02
CA ALA A 357 -22.94 -13.83 -15.37
C ALA A 357 -22.07 -13.54 -14.13
N GLN A 358 -21.82 -14.54 -13.30
CA GLN A 358 -20.90 -14.43 -12.16
C GLN A 358 -19.47 -14.08 -12.63
N THR A 359 -18.99 -14.69 -13.69
CA THR A 359 -17.65 -14.43 -14.25
C THR A 359 -17.52 -13.01 -14.78
N TRP A 360 -18.57 -12.42 -15.37
CA TRP A 360 -18.60 -11.01 -15.76
C TRP A 360 -18.55 -10.07 -14.56
N VAL A 361 -19.23 -10.41 -13.47
CA VAL A 361 -19.13 -9.64 -12.21
C VAL A 361 -17.70 -9.70 -11.68
N ARG A 362 -17.07 -10.88 -11.71
CA ARG A 362 -15.69 -11.04 -11.24
C ARG A 362 -14.67 -10.29 -12.13
N ASN A 363 -14.92 -10.19 -13.45
CA ASN A 363 -14.12 -9.33 -14.32
C ASN A 363 -14.26 -7.83 -13.97
N ALA A 364 -15.47 -7.37 -13.67
CA ALA A 364 -15.71 -6.02 -13.20
C ALA A 364 -15.02 -5.75 -11.84
N GLU A 365 -15.08 -6.72 -10.92
CA GLU A 365 -14.35 -6.71 -9.65
C GLU A 365 -12.84 -6.56 -9.86
N PHE A 366 -12.25 -7.36 -10.77
CA PHE A 366 -10.83 -7.25 -11.11
C PHE A 366 -10.48 -5.81 -11.55
N SER A 367 -11.25 -5.26 -12.46
CA SER A 367 -10.98 -3.93 -13.03
C SER A 367 -11.06 -2.81 -12.00
N VAL A 368 -12.10 -2.83 -11.14
CA VAL A 368 -12.28 -1.83 -10.07
C VAL A 368 -11.26 -2.03 -8.96
N HIS A 369 -10.95 -3.28 -8.61
CA HIS A 369 -9.92 -3.58 -7.61
C HIS A 369 -8.57 -3.04 -8.04
N GLU A 370 -8.08 -3.44 -9.22
CA GLU A 370 -6.73 -3.08 -9.66
C GLU A 370 -6.55 -1.58 -9.90
N ALA A 371 -7.54 -0.91 -10.52
CA ALA A 371 -7.40 0.51 -10.85
C ALA A 371 -7.70 1.44 -9.66
N ILE A 372 -8.74 1.14 -8.88
CA ILE A 372 -9.23 2.04 -7.84
C ILE A 372 -8.75 1.60 -6.46
N THR A 373 -9.20 0.42 -6.01
CA THR A 373 -8.98 0.00 -4.63
C THR A 373 -7.52 -0.26 -4.34
N HIS A 374 -6.77 -0.84 -5.29
CA HIS A 374 -5.34 -1.14 -5.14
C HIS A 374 -4.47 0.02 -5.66
N LEU A 375 -4.48 0.33 -6.96
CA LEU A 375 -3.57 1.32 -7.53
C LEU A 375 -3.84 2.74 -6.98
N LEU A 376 -5.08 3.25 -7.09
CA LEU A 376 -5.36 4.61 -6.65
C LEU A 376 -5.24 4.77 -5.12
N HIS A 377 -5.99 3.95 -4.37
CA HIS A 377 -6.11 4.18 -2.92
C HIS A 377 -4.89 3.71 -2.14
N GLU A 378 -4.24 2.60 -2.56
CA GLU A 378 -3.19 1.95 -1.77
C GLU A 378 -1.77 2.10 -2.37
N HIS A 379 -1.64 2.72 -3.55
CA HIS A 379 -0.35 3.06 -4.13
C HIS A 379 -0.20 4.55 -4.41
N LEU A 380 -1.11 5.16 -5.20
CA LEU A 380 -0.95 6.56 -5.61
C LEU A 380 -1.12 7.51 -4.42
N LEU A 381 -2.14 7.33 -3.58
CA LEU A 381 -2.32 8.15 -2.37
C LEU A 381 -1.22 7.92 -1.32
N PRO A 382 -0.80 6.69 -0.99
CA PRO A 382 0.39 6.46 -0.15
C PRO A 382 1.68 7.09 -0.65
N GLU A 383 1.89 7.19 -1.97
CA GLU A 383 3.02 7.95 -2.52
C GLU A 383 2.94 9.43 -2.15
N VAL A 384 1.74 10.01 -2.22
CA VAL A 384 1.53 11.41 -1.81
C VAL A 384 1.81 11.58 -0.32
N PHE A 385 1.32 10.69 0.55
CA PHE A 385 1.60 10.73 1.98
C PHE A 385 3.10 10.63 2.26
N THR A 386 3.80 9.76 1.55
CA THR A 386 5.25 9.58 1.63
C THR A 386 6.01 10.83 1.22
N LEU A 387 5.70 11.37 0.03
CA LEU A 387 6.38 12.58 -0.48
C LEU A 387 6.14 13.80 0.41
N ALA A 388 4.90 14.05 0.81
CA ALA A 388 4.58 15.15 1.72
C ALA A 388 5.34 15.02 3.05
N THR A 389 5.44 13.79 3.62
CA THR A 389 6.21 13.51 4.84
C THR A 389 7.68 13.84 4.67
N LEU A 390 8.30 13.40 3.58
CA LEU A 390 9.71 13.70 3.30
C LEU A 390 9.97 15.19 3.05
N ARG A 391 9.01 15.91 2.47
CA ARG A 391 9.17 17.29 2.01
C ARG A 391 8.83 18.34 3.06
N GLN A 392 7.88 18.06 3.97
CA GLN A 392 7.33 19.05 4.90
C GLN A 392 7.68 18.79 6.37
N LEU A 393 8.16 17.61 6.71
CA LEU A 393 8.49 17.25 8.10
C LEU A 393 10.00 16.96 8.23
N PRO A 394 10.76 17.72 9.04
CA PRO A 394 12.18 17.42 9.28
C PRO A 394 12.33 16.20 10.22
N PRO A 395 13.50 15.52 10.24
CA PRO A 395 13.71 14.29 11.03
C PRO A 395 13.49 14.43 12.53
N CYS A 396 13.61 15.63 13.07
CA CYS A 396 13.34 15.92 14.49
C CYS A 396 11.83 16.09 14.77
N HIS A 397 10.98 16.20 13.76
CA HIS A 397 9.54 16.39 13.95
C HIS A 397 8.88 15.10 14.45
N PRO A 398 7.98 15.12 15.46
CA PRO A 398 7.35 13.90 15.99
C PRO A 398 6.55 13.13 14.93
N LEU A 399 5.85 13.82 14.03
CA LEU A 399 5.12 13.15 12.95
C LEU A 399 6.05 12.53 11.92
N PHE A 400 7.22 13.11 11.62
CA PHE A 400 8.21 12.44 10.78
C PHE A 400 8.63 11.11 11.39
N LYS A 401 8.99 11.12 12.68
CA LYS A 401 9.44 9.91 13.38
C LYS A 401 8.36 8.84 13.46
N LEU A 402 7.09 9.24 13.58
CA LEU A 402 5.94 8.33 13.59
C LEU A 402 5.67 7.73 12.21
N LEU A 403 5.76 8.54 11.14
CA LEU A 403 5.32 8.18 9.79
C LEU A 403 6.42 7.51 8.95
N ILE A 404 7.71 7.84 9.17
CA ILE A 404 8.80 7.37 8.32
C ILE A 404 8.88 5.83 8.18
N PRO A 405 8.57 5.01 9.20
CA PRO A 405 8.50 3.56 9.02
C PRO A 405 7.43 3.09 8.02
N HIS A 406 6.39 3.90 7.81
CA HIS A 406 5.26 3.61 6.92
C HIS A 406 5.44 4.14 5.48
N THR A 407 6.65 4.60 5.16
CA THR A 407 7.01 5.13 3.83
C THR A 407 8.05 4.27 3.11
N ARG A 408 8.61 3.28 3.80
CA ARG A 408 9.71 2.46 3.30
C ARG A 408 9.34 1.80 1.97
N PHE A 409 10.13 2.07 0.93
CA PHE A 409 10.01 1.47 -0.40
C PHE A 409 8.81 1.91 -1.25
N THR A 410 7.88 2.70 -0.71
CA THR A 410 6.68 3.14 -1.45
C THR A 410 7.04 3.89 -2.75
N LEU A 411 8.03 4.79 -2.69
CA LEU A 411 8.47 5.51 -3.88
C LEU A 411 9.15 4.61 -4.91
N HIS A 412 9.86 3.56 -4.46
CA HIS A 412 10.49 2.60 -5.35
C HIS A 412 9.47 1.75 -6.09
N ILE A 413 8.55 1.10 -5.37
CA ILE A 413 7.54 0.24 -6.01
C ILE A 413 6.67 1.02 -6.99
N ASN A 414 6.26 2.23 -6.64
CA ASN A 414 5.42 3.04 -7.52
C ASN A 414 6.17 3.51 -8.77
N THR A 415 7.45 3.86 -8.65
CA THR A 415 8.31 4.16 -9.81
C THR A 415 8.47 2.92 -10.69
N LEU A 416 8.71 1.75 -10.09
CA LEU A 416 8.81 0.48 -10.80
C LEU A 416 7.49 0.11 -11.51
N ALA A 417 6.35 0.32 -10.85
CA ALA A 417 5.03 0.08 -11.42
C ALA A 417 4.76 0.99 -12.64
N ARG A 418 5.12 2.28 -12.55
CA ARG A 418 5.05 3.19 -13.71
C ARG A 418 5.93 2.72 -14.87
N GLU A 419 7.10 2.14 -14.59
CA GLU A 419 8.04 1.67 -15.60
C GLU A 419 7.60 0.35 -16.25
N LEU A 420 7.13 -0.64 -15.45
CA LEU A 420 6.96 -2.02 -15.89
C LEU A 420 5.50 -2.50 -15.98
N LEU A 421 4.55 -1.85 -15.32
CA LEU A 421 3.17 -2.29 -15.27
C LEU A 421 2.22 -1.39 -16.06
N ILE A 422 2.24 -0.08 -15.79
CA ILE A 422 1.24 0.88 -16.31
C ILE A 422 1.76 1.77 -17.44
N ALA A 423 3.04 1.72 -17.81
CA ALA A 423 3.50 2.40 -19.03
C ALA A 423 2.85 1.80 -20.28
N PRO A 424 2.67 2.58 -21.36
CA PRO A 424 2.12 2.07 -22.61
C PRO A 424 2.84 0.81 -23.11
N GLY A 425 2.07 -0.21 -23.49
CA GLY A 425 2.59 -1.50 -23.96
C GLY A 425 3.09 -2.45 -22.86
N GLN A 426 2.99 -2.08 -21.59
CA GLN A 426 3.38 -2.93 -20.46
C GLN A 426 2.25 -3.88 -20.04
N VAL A 427 2.37 -4.51 -18.85
CA VAL A 427 1.50 -5.61 -18.41
C VAL A 427 0.02 -5.25 -18.48
N VAL A 428 -0.37 -4.05 -18.04
CA VAL A 428 -1.77 -3.59 -18.06
C VAL A 428 -2.32 -3.59 -19.48
N ASP A 429 -1.57 -3.07 -20.46
CA ASP A 429 -1.99 -3.06 -21.86
C ASP A 429 -2.00 -4.45 -22.49
N ARG A 430 -1.07 -5.34 -22.10
CA ARG A 430 -0.97 -6.67 -22.70
C ARG A 430 -1.99 -7.67 -22.15
N SER A 431 -2.53 -7.43 -20.94
CA SER A 431 -3.26 -8.47 -20.23
C SER A 431 -4.61 -8.05 -19.64
N THR A 432 -4.96 -6.77 -19.59
CA THR A 432 -6.24 -6.33 -19.02
C THR A 432 -7.21 -5.80 -20.07
N GLY A 433 -8.51 -6.03 -19.83
CA GLY A 433 -9.58 -5.63 -20.75
C GLY A 433 -9.77 -4.12 -20.90
N LEU A 434 -9.29 -3.34 -19.94
CA LEU A 434 -9.35 -1.88 -19.98
C LEU A 434 -8.06 -1.25 -20.56
N GLY A 435 -6.90 -1.92 -20.40
CA GLY A 435 -5.61 -1.31 -20.71
C GLY A 435 -5.35 -0.04 -19.90
N ILE A 436 -4.23 0.65 -20.17
CA ILE A 436 -3.93 1.90 -19.45
C ILE A 436 -4.91 3.02 -19.78
N GLY A 437 -5.49 3.05 -20.97
CA GLY A 437 -6.52 4.03 -21.33
C GLY A 437 -7.76 3.94 -20.46
N GLY A 438 -8.34 2.73 -20.34
CA GLY A 438 -9.50 2.53 -19.49
C GLY A 438 -9.18 2.62 -17.99
N PHE A 439 -7.99 2.19 -17.55
CA PHE A 439 -7.54 2.39 -16.16
C PHE A 439 -7.44 3.89 -15.85
N SER A 440 -6.87 4.67 -16.78
CA SER A 440 -6.77 6.12 -16.60
C SER A 440 -8.13 6.78 -16.47
N GLU A 441 -9.07 6.44 -17.34
CA GLU A 441 -10.44 6.93 -17.28
C GLU A 441 -11.14 6.53 -15.98
N LEU A 442 -10.96 5.29 -15.53
CA LEU A 442 -11.57 4.76 -14.31
C LEU A 442 -11.05 5.49 -13.06
N ILE A 443 -9.75 5.73 -12.98
CA ILE A 443 -9.13 6.50 -11.89
C ILE A 443 -9.63 7.95 -11.90
N GLN A 444 -9.72 8.61 -13.07
CA GLN A 444 -10.24 9.97 -13.19
C GLN A 444 -11.69 10.06 -12.71
N ARG A 445 -12.56 9.13 -13.16
CA ARG A 445 -13.96 9.04 -12.70
C ARG A 445 -14.06 8.84 -11.18
N ASN A 446 -13.18 8.03 -10.60
CA ASN A 446 -13.18 7.82 -9.15
C ASN A 446 -12.68 9.08 -8.41
N MET A 447 -11.64 9.74 -8.90
CA MET A 447 -11.13 10.99 -8.31
C MET A 447 -12.21 12.08 -8.27
N GLU A 448 -13.03 12.21 -9.31
CA GLU A 448 -14.15 13.16 -9.36
C GLU A 448 -15.25 12.88 -8.33
N GLN A 449 -15.38 11.63 -7.88
CA GLN A 449 -16.39 11.17 -6.95
C GLN A 449 -15.82 10.80 -5.56
N LEU A 450 -14.50 10.93 -5.39
CA LEU A 450 -13.81 10.49 -4.19
C LEU A 450 -14.29 11.28 -2.98
N ASP A 451 -14.77 10.56 -1.97
CA ASP A 451 -15.01 11.06 -0.62
C ASP A 451 -13.93 10.48 0.30
N TYR A 452 -13.18 11.35 0.94
CA TYR A 452 -12.11 10.99 1.88
C TYR A 452 -12.57 10.01 2.98
N SER A 453 -13.85 9.99 3.32
CA SER A 453 -14.40 9.07 4.33
C SER A 453 -14.19 7.60 3.99
N VAL A 454 -14.05 7.23 2.70
CA VAL A 454 -13.77 5.84 2.26
C VAL A 454 -12.37 5.34 2.64
N LEU A 455 -11.46 6.27 2.96
CA LEU A 455 -10.12 5.94 3.46
C LEU A 455 -10.11 5.71 4.98
N CYS A 456 -11.19 6.07 5.69
CA CYS A 456 -11.36 5.89 7.13
C CYS A 456 -12.25 4.67 7.39
N LEU A 457 -11.66 3.53 7.70
CA LEU A 457 -12.38 2.25 7.82
C LEU A 457 -13.67 2.32 8.65
N PRO A 458 -13.70 2.92 9.86
CA PRO A 458 -14.94 3.00 10.64
C PRO A 458 -16.06 3.76 9.95
N LYS A 459 -15.71 4.86 9.27
CA LYS A 459 -16.68 5.69 8.51
C LYS A 459 -17.18 4.96 7.28
N ASP A 460 -16.28 4.29 6.55
CA ASP A 460 -16.60 3.48 5.38
C ASP A 460 -17.58 2.36 5.73
N ILE A 461 -17.30 1.57 6.77
CA ILE A 461 -18.18 0.50 7.27
C ILE A 461 -19.57 1.04 7.65
N GLN A 462 -19.60 2.17 8.35
CA GLN A 462 -20.87 2.82 8.74
C GLN A 462 -21.65 3.31 7.51
N THR A 463 -21.00 4.00 6.58
CA THR A 463 -21.64 4.58 5.37
C THR A 463 -22.20 3.49 4.46
N ARG A 464 -21.51 2.37 4.33
CA ARG A 464 -21.99 1.22 3.56
C ARG A 464 -23.07 0.40 4.30
N GLY A 465 -23.25 0.61 5.61
CA GLY A 465 -24.25 -0.10 6.42
C GLY A 465 -23.95 -1.58 6.61
N VAL A 466 -22.68 -1.96 6.69
CA VAL A 466 -22.21 -3.36 6.69
C VAL A 466 -21.60 -3.80 8.03
N ALA A 467 -21.90 -3.06 9.09
CA ALA A 467 -21.28 -3.29 10.40
C ALA A 467 -21.68 -4.63 11.06
N ASP A 468 -22.77 -5.26 10.64
CA ASP A 468 -23.37 -6.44 11.27
C ASP A 468 -23.40 -7.69 10.39
N ILE A 469 -22.76 -7.66 9.20
CA ILE A 469 -22.68 -8.84 8.31
C ILE A 469 -21.83 -9.93 8.98
N PRO A 470 -22.36 -11.17 9.17
CA PRO A 470 -21.57 -12.27 9.71
C PRO A 470 -20.42 -12.69 8.77
N GLY A 471 -19.31 -13.14 9.34
CA GLY A 471 -18.18 -13.67 8.56
C GLY A 471 -17.44 -12.63 7.72
N TYR A 472 -17.56 -11.35 8.03
CA TYR A 472 -16.86 -10.26 7.35
C TYR A 472 -15.51 -9.98 8.05
N TYR A 473 -14.54 -10.85 7.81
CA TYR A 473 -13.26 -10.84 8.51
C TYR A 473 -12.41 -9.62 8.19
N TYR A 474 -12.48 -9.09 6.96
CA TYR A 474 -11.84 -7.81 6.62
C TYR A 474 -12.27 -6.69 7.58
N ARG A 475 -13.58 -6.55 7.81
CA ARG A 475 -14.11 -5.58 8.77
C ARG A 475 -13.66 -5.90 10.19
N ASP A 476 -13.83 -7.15 10.62
CA ASP A 476 -13.59 -7.56 12.01
C ASP A 476 -12.14 -7.36 12.41
N ASP A 477 -11.20 -7.82 11.59
CA ASP A 477 -9.77 -7.69 11.81
C ASP A 477 -9.28 -6.26 11.58
N GLY A 478 -9.78 -5.62 10.50
CA GLY A 478 -9.46 -4.24 10.16
C GLY A 478 -9.83 -3.25 11.24
N MET A 479 -11.01 -3.40 11.86
CA MET A 479 -11.45 -2.54 12.97
C MET A 479 -10.58 -2.71 14.22
N GLN A 480 -10.13 -3.92 14.53
CA GLN A 480 -9.21 -4.14 15.65
C GLN A 480 -7.84 -3.47 15.39
N ILE A 481 -7.32 -3.60 14.16
CA ILE A 481 -6.05 -2.97 13.77
C ILE A 481 -6.19 -1.46 13.76
N TRP A 482 -7.28 -0.92 13.18
CA TRP A 482 -7.57 0.52 13.21
C TRP A 482 -7.55 1.06 14.64
N GLY A 483 -8.28 0.43 15.55
CA GLY A 483 -8.31 0.84 16.96
C GLY A 483 -6.94 0.74 17.65
N ALA A 484 -6.11 -0.24 17.29
CA ALA A 484 -4.75 -0.36 17.83
C ALA A 484 -3.84 0.76 17.32
N VAL A 485 -3.93 1.10 16.00
CA VAL A 485 -3.18 2.22 15.38
C VAL A 485 -3.67 3.55 15.95
N GLU A 486 -4.98 3.80 16.01
CA GLU A 486 -5.58 5.02 16.54
C GLU A 486 -5.14 5.30 17.97
N ARG A 487 -5.15 4.28 18.82
CA ARG A 487 -4.68 4.41 20.19
C ARG A 487 -3.19 4.74 20.25
N PHE A 488 -2.36 4.08 19.45
CA PHE A 488 -0.92 4.37 19.37
C PHE A 488 -0.66 5.81 18.90
N VAL A 489 -1.32 6.22 17.82
CA VAL A 489 -1.23 7.59 17.31
C VAL A 489 -1.68 8.59 18.36
N SER A 490 -2.81 8.33 19.03
CA SER A 490 -3.32 9.20 20.10
C SER A 490 -2.31 9.37 21.25
N GLU A 491 -1.70 8.27 21.68
CA GLU A 491 -0.65 8.29 22.72
C GLU A 491 0.54 9.19 22.29
N ILE A 492 1.01 9.06 21.04
CA ILE A 492 2.11 9.89 20.51
C ILE A 492 1.71 11.36 20.38
N ILE A 493 0.53 11.65 19.82
CA ILE A 493 0.05 13.03 19.65
C ILE A 493 -0.07 13.75 20.99
N HIS A 494 -0.58 13.08 22.02
CA HIS A 494 -0.72 13.69 23.36
C HIS A 494 0.62 13.95 24.07
N ILE A 495 1.69 13.25 23.70
CA ILE A 495 3.03 13.55 24.21
C ILE A 495 3.54 14.90 23.69
N TYR A 496 3.33 15.20 22.38
CA TYR A 496 3.95 16.33 21.71
C TYR A 496 3.01 17.51 21.45
N TYR A 497 1.70 17.30 21.50
CA TYR A 497 0.68 18.33 21.31
C TYR A 497 -0.18 18.47 22.57
N PRO A 498 0.17 19.37 23.48
CA PRO A 498 -0.55 19.52 24.76
C PRO A 498 -1.97 20.09 24.60
N SER A 499 -2.27 20.76 23.49
CA SER A 499 -3.57 21.38 23.23
C SER A 499 -3.90 21.44 21.73
N ASP A 500 -5.13 21.77 21.39
CA ASP A 500 -5.55 22.01 20.00
C ASP A 500 -4.83 23.24 19.40
N VAL A 501 -4.47 24.22 20.24
CA VAL A 501 -3.69 25.39 19.80
C VAL A 501 -2.34 24.93 19.25
N SER A 502 -1.67 23.99 19.92
CA SER A 502 -0.37 23.48 19.44
C SER A 502 -0.46 22.76 18.09
N VAL A 503 -1.61 22.18 17.76
CA VAL A 503 -1.86 21.60 16.43
C VAL A 503 -2.00 22.71 15.37
N ARG A 504 -2.80 23.75 15.67
CA ARG A 504 -3.01 24.87 14.73
C ARG A 504 -1.74 25.66 14.45
N ASP A 505 -0.90 25.84 15.48
CA ASP A 505 0.32 26.66 15.41
C ASP A 505 1.51 25.91 14.78
N ASP A 506 1.41 24.60 14.59
CA ASP A 506 2.46 23.82 13.94
C ASP A 506 2.42 24.01 12.42
N ARG A 507 3.25 24.92 11.93
CA ARG A 507 3.31 25.27 10.50
C ARG A 507 3.83 24.15 9.62
N GLU A 508 4.66 23.24 10.14
CA GLU A 508 5.18 22.09 9.38
C GLU A 508 4.08 21.04 9.20
N LEU A 509 3.32 20.75 10.25
CA LEU A 509 2.11 19.94 10.17
C LEU A 509 1.09 20.53 9.18
N GLN A 510 0.78 21.82 9.29
CA GLN A 510 -0.21 22.44 8.40
C GLN A 510 0.26 22.46 6.93
N ALA A 511 1.56 22.62 6.68
CA ALA A 511 2.13 22.50 5.34
C ALA A 511 2.03 21.08 4.81
N TRP A 512 2.28 20.06 5.64
CA TRP A 512 2.14 18.64 5.31
C TRP A 512 0.69 18.28 4.91
N VAL A 513 -0.29 18.70 5.67
CA VAL A 513 -1.72 18.46 5.39
C VAL A 513 -2.13 19.16 4.09
N ARG A 514 -1.71 20.43 3.91
CA ARG A 514 -2.03 21.21 2.72
C ARG A 514 -1.42 20.60 1.45
N GLU A 515 -0.21 20.08 1.53
CA GLU A 515 0.46 19.46 0.38
C GLU A 515 -0.25 18.15 -0.01
N ILE A 516 -0.69 17.35 0.96
CA ILE A 516 -1.52 16.15 0.67
C ILE A 516 -2.82 16.57 -0.03
N PHE A 517 -3.50 17.61 0.45
CA PHE A 517 -4.71 18.13 -0.18
C PHE A 517 -4.46 18.58 -1.62
N SER A 518 -3.41 19.38 -1.87
CA SER A 518 -3.14 19.93 -3.19
C SER A 518 -2.61 18.91 -4.20
N GLU A 519 -1.71 18.02 -3.76
CA GLU A 519 -1.02 17.09 -4.66
C GLU A 519 -1.73 15.73 -4.79
N GLY A 520 -2.31 15.25 -3.70
CA GLY A 520 -3.03 13.96 -3.66
C GLY A 520 -4.47 14.07 -4.13
N PHE A 521 -5.15 15.10 -3.67
CA PHE A 521 -6.58 15.31 -3.94
C PHE A 521 -6.82 16.48 -4.90
N LEU A 522 -5.77 16.94 -5.58
CA LEU A 522 -5.77 17.97 -6.62
C LEU A 522 -6.39 19.29 -6.19
N GLY A 523 -6.43 19.58 -4.88
CA GLY A 523 -7.07 20.75 -4.32
C GLY A 523 -8.60 20.75 -4.43
N TRP A 524 -9.22 19.59 -4.59
CA TRP A 524 -10.67 19.48 -4.74
C TRP A 524 -11.39 19.40 -3.40
N ASP A 525 -12.04 20.48 -3.00
CA ASP A 525 -12.83 20.54 -1.76
C ASP A 525 -13.96 19.50 -1.71
N SER A 526 -14.46 19.07 -2.88
CA SER A 526 -15.49 18.04 -2.99
C SER A 526 -15.09 16.68 -2.38
N THR A 527 -13.79 16.41 -2.24
CA THR A 527 -13.29 15.18 -1.63
C THR A 527 -13.49 15.13 -0.13
N GLY A 528 -13.74 16.26 0.52
CA GLY A 528 -13.91 16.38 1.97
C GLY A 528 -12.63 16.14 2.79
N ILE A 529 -11.46 15.93 2.14
CA ILE A 529 -10.20 15.82 2.87
C ILE A 529 -9.80 17.19 3.44
N PRO A 530 -9.36 17.27 4.71
CA PRO A 530 -8.94 18.55 5.28
C PRO A 530 -7.73 19.15 4.56
N SER A 531 -7.75 20.47 4.33
CA SER A 531 -6.58 21.27 3.91
C SER A 531 -5.81 21.86 5.10
N SER A 532 -6.38 21.77 6.31
CA SER A 532 -5.77 22.13 7.60
C SER A 532 -6.40 21.30 8.73
N LEU A 533 -5.70 21.17 9.85
CA LEU A 533 -6.19 20.46 11.04
C LEU A 533 -6.26 21.40 12.25
N GLU A 534 -7.39 21.39 12.94
CA GLU A 534 -7.69 22.33 14.01
C GLU A 534 -7.58 21.70 15.42
N THR A 535 -7.73 20.38 15.53
CA THR A 535 -7.81 19.67 16.82
C THR A 535 -6.91 18.44 16.86
N ARG A 536 -6.56 18.03 18.07
CA ARG A 536 -5.82 16.76 18.28
C ARG A 536 -6.60 15.55 17.78
N ASP A 537 -7.90 15.51 17.99
CA ASP A 537 -8.75 14.39 17.54
C ASP A 537 -8.77 14.28 16.00
N ALA A 538 -8.84 15.42 15.30
CA ALA A 538 -8.74 15.46 13.85
C ALA A 538 -7.36 14.98 13.38
N LEU A 539 -6.29 15.39 14.05
CA LEU A 539 -4.94 14.94 13.76
C LEU A 539 -4.77 13.43 14.02
N VAL A 540 -5.30 12.91 15.13
CA VAL A 540 -5.28 11.46 15.42
C VAL A 540 -5.98 10.68 14.34
N CYS A 541 -7.19 11.07 13.94
CA CYS A 541 -7.93 10.41 12.87
C CYS A 541 -7.18 10.43 11.53
N TYR A 542 -6.61 11.60 11.17
CA TYR A 542 -5.88 11.79 9.91
C TYR A 542 -4.61 10.92 9.83
N VAL A 543 -3.79 10.93 10.88
CA VAL A 543 -2.55 10.13 10.94
C VAL A 543 -2.88 8.63 11.01
N THR A 544 -3.94 8.25 11.73
CA THR A 544 -4.43 6.86 11.76
C THR A 544 -4.82 6.39 10.36
N MET A 545 -5.54 7.22 9.61
CA MET A 545 -5.92 6.94 8.22
C MET A 545 -4.67 6.72 7.35
N VAL A 546 -3.68 7.59 7.45
CA VAL A 546 -2.43 7.45 6.69
C VAL A 546 -1.73 6.12 7.00
N ILE A 547 -1.51 5.80 8.28
CA ILE A 547 -0.82 4.57 8.69
C ILE A 547 -1.61 3.33 8.27
N PHE A 548 -2.93 3.34 8.47
CA PHE A 548 -3.79 2.19 8.14
C PHE A 548 -3.79 1.89 6.64
N ASN A 549 -3.94 2.91 5.78
CA ASN A 549 -3.91 2.72 4.32
C ASN A 549 -2.51 2.32 3.84
N CYS A 550 -1.44 2.93 4.36
CA CYS A 550 -0.07 2.55 4.01
C CYS A 550 0.33 1.12 4.47
N SER A 551 -0.45 0.45 5.30
CA SER A 551 -0.10 -0.86 5.87
C SER A 551 -1.22 -1.89 5.76
N ALA A 552 -2.19 -1.86 6.67
CA ALA A 552 -3.20 -2.91 6.82
C ALA A 552 -4.15 -3.01 5.63
N LYS A 553 -4.65 -1.88 5.13
CA LYS A 553 -5.57 -1.90 3.98
C LYS A 553 -4.85 -2.36 2.72
N HIS A 554 -3.62 -1.88 2.46
CA HIS A 554 -2.80 -2.39 1.37
C HIS A 554 -2.61 -3.91 1.46
N SER A 555 -2.27 -4.44 2.65
CA SER A 555 -2.14 -5.89 2.85
C SER A 555 -3.44 -6.65 2.52
N ALA A 556 -4.59 -6.14 2.97
CA ALA A 556 -5.88 -6.78 2.73
C ALA A 556 -6.24 -6.89 1.24
N VAL A 557 -5.89 -5.88 0.44
CA VAL A 557 -6.25 -5.83 -0.98
C VAL A 557 -5.13 -6.30 -1.92
N SER A 558 -3.90 -6.43 -1.45
CA SER A 558 -2.73 -6.82 -2.26
C SER A 558 -2.29 -8.26 -2.03
N ALA A 559 -2.17 -8.71 -0.77
CA ALA A 559 -1.52 -9.97 -0.44
C ALA A 559 -2.23 -11.23 -1.00
N GLY A 560 -3.54 -11.16 -1.24
CA GLY A 560 -4.36 -12.25 -1.78
C GLY A 560 -4.48 -12.27 -3.32
N GLN A 561 -3.77 -11.41 -4.04
CA GLN A 561 -3.94 -11.27 -5.50
C GLN A 561 -3.68 -12.59 -6.24
N PHE A 562 -2.56 -13.22 -5.98
CA PHE A 562 -2.26 -14.52 -6.59
C PHE A 562 -3.26 -15.59 -6.17
N ASP A 563 -3.62 -15.66 -4.89
CA ASP A 563 -4.58 -16.64 -4.37
C ASP A 563 -5.91 -16.59 -5.12
N SER A 564 -6.41 -15.40 -5.43
CA SER A 564 -7.70 -15.18 -6.09
C SER A 564 -7.63 -15.32 -7.62
N CYS A 565 -6.51 -14.92 -8.24
CA CYS A 565 -6.34 -14.77 -9.69
C CYS A 565 -5.61 -15.93 -10.35
N ALA A 566 -4.88 -16.77 -9.60
CA ALA A 566 -4.17 -17.92 -10.16
C ALA A 566 -5.13 -18.88 -10.90
N TRP A 567 -6.37 -19.00 -10.43
CA TRP A 567 -7.46 -19.62 -11.14
C TRP A 567 -8.24 -18.58 -11.95
N MET A 568 -7.86 -18.40 -13.20
CA MET A 568 -8.32 -17.32 -14.07
C MET A 568 -9.85 -17.18 -14.19
N PRO A 569 -10.67 -18.23 -14.25
CA PRO A 569 -12.13 -18.08 -14.29
C PRO A 569 -12.74 -17.42 -13.05
N ASN A 570 -12.04 -17.45 -11.89
CA ASN A 570 -12.53 -16.80 -10.67
C ASN A 570 -12.39 -15.28 -10.71
N LEU A 571 -11.35 -14.75 -11.36
CA LEU A 571 -11.11 -13.30 -11.43
C LEU A 571 -10.38 -12.93 -12.74
N PRO A 572 -11.10 -13.00 -13.90
CA PRO A 572 -10.47 -12.77 -15.18
C PRO A 572 -10.13 -11.28 -15.40
N PRO A 573 -8.91 -10.94 -15.87
CA PRO A 573 -8.49 -9.56 -16.12
C PRO A 573 -9.09 -8.96 -17.40
N THR A 574 -9.58 -9.80 -18.31
CA THR A 574 -10.20 -9.39 -19.57
C THR A 574 -11.21 -10.41 -20.05
N MET A 575 -12.11 -9.98 -20.94
CA MET A 575 -13.12 -10.82 -21.58
C MET A 575 -13.05 -10.64 -23.10
N GLN A 576 -12.95 -11.75 -23.87
CA GLN A 576 -12.72 -11.73 -25.31
C GLN A 576 -14.01 -11.69 -26.16
N LEU A 577 -15.16 -11.97 -25.58
CA LEU A 577 -16.48 -11.91 -26.24
C LEU A 577 -17.37 -10.91 -25.46
N PRO A 578 -18.37 -10.29 -26.11
CA PRO A 578 -19.26 -9.35 -25.44
C PRO A 578 -20.13 -10.03 -24.35
N PRO A 579 -20.61 -9.26 -23.37
CA PRO A 579 -21.53 -9.78 -22.36
C PRO A 579 -22.82 -10.32 -23.02
N PRO A 580 -23.42 -11.39 -22.47
CA PRO A 580 -24.62 -12.00 -23.04
C PRO A 580 -25.81 -11.05 -22.94
N THR A 581 -26.58 -10.95 -24.04
CA THR A 581 -27.79 -10.14 -24.15
C THR A 581 -29.08 -10.97 -24.06
N SER A 582 -28.98 -12.28 -23.90
CA SER A 582 -30.10 -13.20 -23.73
C SER A 582 -29.68 -14.39 -22.88
N LYS A 583 -30.66 -15.10 -22.32
CA LYS A 583 -30.46 -16.35 -21.57
C LYS A 583 -30.60 -17.59 -22.50
N GLY A 584 -30.12 -18.72 -22.01
CA GLY A 584 -30.26 -20.03 -22.68
C GLY A 584 -29.26 -20.25 -23.84
N GLN A 585 -28.24 -19.41 -23.96
CA GLN A 585 -27.26 -19.48 -25.03
C GLN A 585 -25.85 -19.90 -24.59
N ALA A 586 -25.55 -19.76 -23.31
CA ALA A 586 -24.21 -20.07 -22.81
C ALA A 586 -23.92 -21.57 -22.83
N LYS A 587 -22.73 -21.93 -23.34
CA LYS A 587 -22.22 -23.31 -23.41
C LYS A 587 -20.78 -23.35 -22.90
N PRO A 588 -20.27 -24.52 -22.48
CA PRO A 588 -18.89 -24.67 -22.01
C PRO A 588 -17.84 -24.08 -22.95
N GLU A 589 -17.98 -24.31 -24.25
CA GLU A 589 -17.06 -23.85 -25.29
C GLU A 589 -17.07 -22.34 -25.42
N GLY A 590 -18.27 -21.72 -25.40
CA GLY A 590 -18.46 -20.26 -25.40
C GLY A 590 -17.92 -19.63 -24.14
N PHE A 591 -18.13 -20.25 -22.99
CA PHE A 591 -17.56 -19.79 -21.72
C PHE A 591 -16.02 -19.72 -21.78
N ILE A 592 -15.36 -20.79 -22.22
CA ILE A 592 -13.90 -20.85 -22.38
C ILE A 592 -13.40 -19.81 -23.39
N ALA A 593 -14.12 -19.64 -24.50
CA ALA A 593 -13.77 -18.64 -25.53
C ALA A 593 -13.88 -17.18 -25.04
N THR A 594 -14.70 -16.93 -24.02
CA THR A 594 -14.87 -15.61 -23.42
C THR A 594 -13.70 -15.24 -22.50
N LEU A 595 -13.03 -16.23 -21.91
CA LEU A 595 -11.93 -16.03 -20.96
C LEU A 595 -10.67 -15.45 -21.64
N PRO A 596 -9.74 -14.86 -20.89
CA PRO A 596 -8.50 -14.27 -21.40
C PRO A 596 -7.69 -15.25 -22.28
N PRO A 597 -6.96 -14.76 -23.31
CA PRO A 597 -6.05 -15.61 -24.08
C PRO A 597 -4.88 -16.10 -23.21
N VAL A 598 -4.21 -17.19 -23.63
CA VAL A 598 -3.19 -17.85 -22.82
C VAL A 598 -2.05 -16.93 -22.42
N ASN A 599 -1.48 -16.16 -23.37
CA ASN A 599 -0.37 -15.25 -23.09
C ASN A 599 -0.76 -14.13 -22.12
N ALA A 600 -1.93 -13.51 -22.28
CA ALA A 600 -2.41 -12.47 -21.37
C ALA A 600 -2.64 -13.03 -19.95
N THR A 601 -3.20 -14.27 -19.85
CA THR A 601 -3.30 -14.97 -18.57
C THR A 601 -1.92 -15.15 -17.92
N CYS A 602 -0.92 -15.57 -18.68
CA CYS A 602 0.42 -15.79 -18.16
C CYS A 602 1.06 -14.49 -17.68
N ASP A 603 0.96 -13.41 -18.48
CA ASP A 603 1.54 -12.11 -18.13
C ASP A 603 0.97 -11.59 -16.81
N ILE A 604 -0.35 -11.62 -16.65
CA ILE A 604 -0.98 -11.11 -15.42
C ILE A 604 -0.70 -12.00 -14.20
N VAL A 605 -0.72 -13.32 -14.36
CA VAL A 605 -0.49 -14.25 -13.24
C VAL A 605 0.95 -14.15 -12.75
N ILE A 606 1.95 -13.94 -13.63
CA ILE A 606 3.34 -13.66 -13.23
C ILE A 606 3.39 -12.36 -12.42
N ALA A 607 2.77 -11.29 -12.92
CA ALA A 607 2.76 -10.00 -12.22
C ALA A 607 2.15 -10.13 -10.82
N LEU A 608 0.97 -10.74 -10.72
CA LEU A 608 0.27 -10.93 -9.44
C LEU A 608 1.01 -11.89 -8.49
N TRP A 609 1.73 -12.88 -9.03
CA TRP A 609 2.62 -13.71 -8.23
C TRP A 609 3.72 -12.88 -7.57
N LEU A 610 4.39 -12.02 -8.35
CA LEU A 610 5.45 -11.15 -7.84
C LEU A 610 4.92 -10.16 -6.80
N LEU A 611 3.76 -9.54 -7.08
CA LEU A 611 3.12 -8.57 -6.21
C LEU A 611 2.55 -9.19 -4.91
N SER A 612 2.34 -10.51 -4.88
CA SER A 612 1.89 -11.23 -3.68
C SER A 612 3.04 -11.84 -2.87
N LYS A 613 4.28 -11.77 -3.40
CA LYS A 613 5.44 -12.40 -2.74
C LYS A 613 5.98 -11.53 -1.62
N GLU A 614 6.26 -12.20 -0.54
CA GLU A 614 6.91 -11.60 0.61
C GLU A 614 8.42 -11.49 0.37
N PRO A 615 8.99 -10.28 0.41
CA PRO A 615 10.45 -10.12 0.38
C PRO A 615 11.07 -10.57 1.70
N GLY A 616 12.33 -11.04 1.63
CA GLY A 616 13.06 -11.53 2.80
C GLY A 616 13.46 -10.46 3.83
N ASP A 617 13.17 -9.18 3.57
CA ASP A 617 13.47 -8.04 4.45
C ASP A 617 12.20 -7.33 4.96
N ARG A 618 11.09 -8.07 5.09
CA ARG A 618 9.82 -7.55 5.64
C ARG A 618 10.03 -6.89 7.00
N ARG A 619 9.33 -5.78 7.20
CA ARG A 619 9.16 -5.11 8.49
C ARG A 619 7.69 -5.14 8.88
N PRO A 620 7.26 -6.13 9.67
CA PRO A 620 5.86 -6.26 10.07
C PRO A 620 5.34 -5.01 10.79
N LEU A 621 4.04 -4.76 10.67
CA LEU A 621 3.36 -3.64 11.31
C LEU A 621 3.73 -3.55 12.80
N GLY A 622 4.19 -2.36 13.22
CA GLY A 622 4.68 -2.10 14.57
C GLY A 622 6.13 -2.51 14.83
N THR A 623 6.84 -3.07 13.83
CA THR A 623 8.27 -3.39 13.94
C THR A 623 9.09 -2.20 13.43
N TYR A 624 9.81 -1.54 14.33
CA TYR A 624 10.57 -0.33 14.08
C TYR A 624 12.06 -0.53 14.42
N PRO A 625 12.86 -1.21 13.55
CA PRO A 625 14.28 -1.49 13.82
C PRO A 625 15.15 -0.23 13.77
N ASP A 626 14.68 0.81 13.09
CA ASP A 626 15.28 2.14 13.09
C ASP A 626 14.60 2.96 14.20
N GLU A 627 15.29 3.12 15.33
CA GLU A 627 14.75 3.76 16.54
C GLU A 627 14.76 5.29 16.41
N HIS A 628 13.78 5.85 15.71
CA HIS A 628 13.68 7.31 15.54
C HIS A 628 13.29 8.04 16.83
N PHE A 629 12.45 7.44 17.68
CA PHE A 629 12.14 7.98 19.00
C PHE A 629 13.15 7.50 20.03
N THR A 630 13.78 8.41 20.74
CA THR A 630 14.79 8.13 21.76
C THR A 630 14.29 8.31 23.18
N GLU A 631 13.16 8.99 23.36
CA GLU A 631 12.53 9.28 24.64
C GLU A 631 11.76 8.07 25.17
N GLU A 632 11.65 7.97 26.47
CA GLU A 632 11.00 6.83 27.14
C GLU A 632 9.50 6.77 26.87
N ALA A 633 8.80 7.92 26.86
CA ALA A 633 7.36 7.94 26.68
C ALA A 633 6.90 7.35 25.33
N PRO A 634 7.40 7.80 24.15
CA PRO A 634 7.03 7.19 22.88
C PRO A 634 7.50 5.75 22.75
N ARG A 635 8.65 5.35 23.34
CA ARG A 635 9.09 3.95 23.38
C ARG A 635 8.11 3.05 24.13
N ARG A 636 7.55 3.51 25.23
CA ARG A 636 6.48 2.79 25.95
C ARG A 636 5.23 2.64 25.10
N SER A 637 4.82 3.69 24.38
CA SER A 637 3.68 3.62 23.47
C SER A 637 3.91 2.63 22.32
N ILE A 638 5.12 2.57 21.77
CA ILE A 638 5.50 1.56 20.75
C ILE A 638 5.37 0.14 21.32
N ALA A 639 5.91 -0.11 22.51
CA ALA A 639 5.82 -1.43 23.15
C ALA A 639 4.38 -1.83 23.45
N ALA A 640 3.54 -0.90 23.88
CA ALA A 640 2.11 -1.13 24.08
C ALA A 640 1.39 -1.42 22.77
N PHE A 641 1.71 -0.72 21.69
CA PHE A 641 1.18 -1.00 20.35
C PHE A 641 1.54 -2.39 19.86
N GLN A 642 2.81 -2.79 19.99
CA GLN A 642 3.28 -4.14 19.65
C GLN A 642 2.54 -5.22 20.45
N SER A 643 2.29 -5.00 21.73
CA SER A 643 1.52 -5.92 22.56
C SER A 643 0.06 -6.07 22.10
N ARG A 644 -0.59 -4.96 21.72
CA ARG A 644 -1.96 -4.97 21.14
C ARG A 644 -1.99 -5.76 19.83
N LEU A 645 -1.05 -5.53 18.92
CA LEU A 645 -0.93 -6.26 17.66
C LEU A 645 -0.72 -7.75 17.87
N ALA A 646 0.12 -8.13 18.84
CA ALA A 646 0.33 -9.53 19.19
C ALA A 646 -0.95 -10.20 19.70
N GLN A 647 -1.81 -9.49 20.45
CA GLN A 647 -3.11 -10.01 20.89
C GLN A 647 -4.06 -10.20 19.71
N ILE A 648 -4.12 -9.22 18.78
CA ILE A 648 -4.94 -9.33 17.56
C ILE A 648 -4.51 -10.55 16.75
N SER A 649 -3.21 -10.75 16.57
CA SER A 649 -2.68 -11.93 15.86
C SER A 649 -3.12 -13.25 16.50
N ARG A 650 -3.09 -13.36 17.83
CA ARG A 650 -3.60 -14.57 18.52
C ARG A 650 -5.08 -14.80 18.23
N ASN A 651 -5.90 -13.75 18.28
CA ASN A 651 -7.34 -13.85 18.03
C ASN A 651 -7.64 -14.30 16.58
N ILE A 652 -6.93 -13.73 15.60
CA ILE A 652 -7.06 -14.10 14.18
C ILE A 652 -6.67 -15.57 13.97
N ARG A 653 -5.55 -16.00 14.51
CA ARG A 653 -5.08 -17.39 14.37
C ARG A 653 -5.99 -18.40 15.05
N GLU A 654 -6.57 -18.05 16.20
CA GLU A 654 -7.55 -18.91 16.87
C GLU A 654 -8.83 -19.07 16.04
N ARG A 655 -9.40 -17.97 15.55
CA ARG A 655 -10.55 -18.02 14.64
C ARG A 655 -10.25 -18.86 13.39
N ASN A 656 -9.10 -18.66 12.78
CA ASN A 656 -8.71 -19.30 11.52
C ASN A 656 -8.59 -20.84 11.63
N ARG A 657 -8.36 -21.40 12.81
CA ARG A 657 -8.33 -22.86 13.00
C ARG A 657 -9.65 -23.55 12.67
N GLY A 658 -10.76 -22.82 12.79
CA GLY A 658 -12.10 -23.34 12.48
C GLY A 658 -12.59 -23.06 11.06
N LEU A 659 -11.79 -22.40 10.22
CA LEU A 659 -12.20 -21.99 8.89
C LEU A 659 -11.63 -22.91 7.80
N ALA A 660 -12.46 -23.29 6.84
CA ALA A 660 -12.02 -24.03 5.65
C ALA A 660 -11.05 -23.19 4.79
N LEU A 661 -11.32 -21.89 4.68
CA LEU A 661 -10.41 -20.91 4.09
C LEU A 661 -10.01 -19.88 5.17
N PRO A 662 -8.82 -20.00 5.77
CA PRO A 662 -8.32 -19.03 6.73
C PRO A 662 -8.17 -17.64 6.12
N TYR A 663 -8.62 -16.58 6.82
CA TYR A 663 -8.37 -15.20 6.44
C TYR A 663 -7.18 -14.65 7.24
N SER A 664 -6.03 -14.57 6.60
CA SER A 664 -4.76 -14.20 7.25
C SER A 664 -4.14 -12.90 6.74
N TYR A 665 -4.76 -12.23 5.76
CA TYR A 665 -4.20 -11.03 5.13
C TYR A 665 -4.07 -9.84 6.10
N LEU A 666 -4.80 -9.87 7.21
CA LEU A 666 -4.74 -8.90 8.30
C LEU A 666 -4.14 -9.47 9.60
N ASP A 667 -3.44 -10.61 9.56
CA ASP A 667 -2.64 -11.06 10.71
C ASP A 667 -1.41 -10.12 10.84
N PRO A 668 -1.24 -9.34 11.93
CA PRO A 668 -0.23 -8.29 12.04
C PRO A 668 1.20 -8.68 11.67
N PRO A 669 1.71 -9.89 11.98
CA PRO A 669 3.03 -10.31 11.50
C PRO A 669 3.15 -10.47 9.98
N LEU A 670 2.03 -10.53 9.27
CA LEU A 670 1.99 -10.64 7.81
C LEU A 670 1.74 -9.30 7.11
N ILE A 671 1.43 -8.25 7.85
CA ILE A 671 1.24 -6.89 7.33
C ILE A 671 2.59 -6.19 7.27
N GLU A 672 2.99 -5.67 6.11
CA GLU A 672 4.16 -4.78 6.00
C GLU A 672 3.82 -3.39 6.59
N ASN A 673 4.79 -2.72 7.23
CA ASN A 673 4.60 -1.36 7.74
C ASN A 673 4.22 -0.34 6.66
N SER A 674 4.61 -0.60 5.41
CA SER A 674 4.50 0.33 4.30
C SER A 674 4.08 -0.37 3.01
N VAL A 675 3.65 0.40 2.02
CA VAL A 675 3.40 -0.08 0.66
C VAL A 675 4.76 -0.34 0.00
N SER A 676 5.13 -1.59 -0.12
CA SER A 676 6.48 -1.97 -0.55
C SER A 676 6.52 -2.96 -1.72
N ILE A 677 5.33 -3.38 -2.22
CA ILE A 677 5.21 -4.27 -3.36
C ILE A 677 3.91 -4.03 -4.12
#